data_2f221309e71d92ca79de4ff86cffe24e
#
_entry.id   2f221309e71d92ca79de4ff86cffe24e
#
_cell.length_a   1.000
_cell.length_b   1.000
_cell.length_c   1.000
_cell.angle_alpha   90.00
_cell.angle_beta   90.00
_cell.angle_gamma   90.00
#
_symmetry.space_group_name_H-M   'P 1'
#
loop_
_entity.id
_entity.type
_entity.pdbx_description
1 polymer ?
#
loop_
_entity_poly.entity_id
_entity_poly.type
_entity_poly.pdbx_seq_one_letter_code
_entity_poly.pdbx_strand_id
1 'polypeptide(L)'
;MSRPPEHRTPSPDGDPRPPDDPPSRQPLNDIPPDNEPHPRTPSPRSLSPPDLESEDEDPETPRPGIGTGQPHLLDAQELTTRLDDLKDTVAAINEIRNASLDTQFDKDDLARLRNPTEEELDIDDPYFRLSLDMYIILTNVLQETYRKLIAAFLRCHPEAKGRLLSYDQIKRRVKNLTGVIPIHDDMCIKSCMAFTGPYKDLDTCLKCSEPRYDPIILCSSDGAIKKPRKSMTTIPIGPQIQALWSHHLSAEKMSYRDQITNTLLNTDELPSILTDYTEGEDYLTHVAPHLKSHDTVLMFSADGAQLYRNKKSDCWIYIWVVYDLAPGDRYKKRYILPGGFVPGPNPPKIFDSFFFSGIYHLSALQREGLLVWDARDQQLHRDDPFLLFATADAVGISDVSGSAGHHARLGCRLMCDLPGRHKPGTGHYYPALLKPIDCDHRGSNHNDININTISSPDDKNYQARLQRLLSSATSDQHAEHRRETGISKPSIFQGLGRILPLPTCFPGDLMHQPVINLCDLLISLWRGQLKSYGSDKKDTWDWAVFMNSGCWKEHGNEVARASPFFPSSFGRPPRNPADKLSSGYKAWELLLYIYGLGPGVFHGILPDAYYKHFCRLVFGIRIIYQRSVSVASLEKADFSLREYVIQFEELYYQRKIDRLHFIRQCLHSLTHLASESLRCGPLSGCAQWCMESAIGSFGREIRSHNNTFANIANRGILRAQINAMKARIPDLEPEPTLPRESFLFNNGYALLHRGADSTRHPVSDREAQAIFASGIRDDSQSTGPTSVLRWPRLLLPNRQVAHCAWKEKSGGEKVTRCARNVKVCIRVSLDSVSQSTSLKVVYNNEERFGEVYFFYRIGIEGDRWRPVALISLYSAPDHNLLTISSDTLLVCRYHGDDALVLVEAQAIKSVVAMVPFMEKPEGSELRRHNGRFFVVEKPGLSLAELGMEEGLEV
;
A
#
# COMPACT_ATOMS: atom_id res chain seq x y z
N MET A 1 39.50 56.95 -23.60
CA MET A 1 39.84 56.48 -22.26
C MET A 1 38.60 55.88 -21.65
N SER A 2 38.39 54.59 -21.85
CA SER A 2 37.24 53.81 -21.48
C SER A 2 37.60 52.93 -20.25
N ARG A 3 36.83 53.00 -19.20
CA ARG A 3 36.94 52.11 -18.02
C ARG A 3 36.33 50.74 -18.31
N PRO A 4 36.90 49.65 -17.79
CA PRO A 4 36.32 48.30 -17.93
C PRO A 4 35.22 48.05 -16.90
N PRO A 5 34.33 47.02 -17.11
CA PRO A 5 33.22 46.76 -16.23
C PRO A 5 33.62 45.89 -15.03
N GLU A 6 33.00 46.18 -13.89
CA GLU A 6 33.20 45.47 -12.59
C GLU A 6 32.60 44.08 -12.63
N HIS A 7 33.38 43.11 -12.19
CA HIS A 7 32.96 41.77 -11.88
C HIS A 7 32.10 41.75 -10.58
N ARG A 8 30.83 41.37 -10.70
CA ARG A 8 30.02 40.95 -9.55
C ARG A 8 30.26 39.48 -9.28
N THR A 9 30.78 39.18 -8.10
CA THR A 9 30.82 37.86 -7.51
C THR A 9 29.41 37.44 -7.06
N PRO A 10 28.95 36.20 -7.32
CA PRO A 10 27.70 35.71 -6.76
C PRO A 10 27.88 35.25 -5.33
N SER A 11 26.94 35.58 -4.46
CA SER A 11 26.82 35.12 -3.09
C SER A 11 26.48 33.63 -3.05
N PRO A 12 27.00 32.89 -2.07
CA PRO A 12 26.71 31.48 -1.89
C PRO A 12 25.52 31.30 -0.93
N ASP A 13 24.28 31.35 -1.42
CA ASP A 13 23.10 30.88 -0.70
C ASP A 13 22.07 30.42 -1.72
N GLY A 14 22.16 29.14 -2.04
CA GLY A 14 21.22 28.40 -2.86
C GLY A 14 21.18 26.97 -2.37
N ASP A 15 20.35 26.76 -1.35
CA ASP A 15 19.97 25.45 -0.87
C ASP A 15 19.37 24.61 -2.03
N PRO A 16 19.86 23.40 -2.33
CA PRO A 16 19.26 22.57 -3.36
C PRO A 16 17.89 22.06 -2.86
N ARG A 17 16.82 22.54 -3.46
CA ARG A 17 15.49 21.94 -3.29
C ARG A 17 15.57 20.47 -3.67
N PRO A 18 14.96 19.58 -2.88
CA PRO A 18 14.86 18.18 -3.25
C PRO A 18 14.08 18.05 -4.58
N PRO A 19 14.43 17.09 -5.44
CA PRO A 19 13.74 16.89 -6.71
C PRO A 19 12.28 16.54 -6.47
N ASP A 20 11.39 17.21 -7.22
CA ASP A 20 9.95 16.98 -7.20
C ASP A 20 9.63 15.49 -7.44
N ASP A 21 8.69 14.96 -6.68
CA ASP A 21 8.15 13.62 -6.83
C ASP A 21 7.68 13.34 -8.27
N PRO A 22 7.73 12.08 -8.75
CA PRO A 22 7.22 11.72 -10.07
C PRO A 22 5.71 12.00 -10.18
N PRO A 23 5.21 12.33 -11.37
CA PRO A 23 3.81 12.68 -11.56
C PRO A 23 2.90 11.46 -11.30
N SER A 24 1.85 11.67 -10.52
CA SER A 24 0.70 10.77 -10.45
C SER A 24 0.02 10.72 -11.83
N ARG A 25 -0.44 9.55 -12.21
CA ARG A 25 -1.32 9.39 -13.39
C ARG A 25 -2.51 10.34 -13.29
N GLN A 26 -2.86 10.99 -14.38
CA GLN A 26 -4.15 11.66 -14.51
C GLN A 26 -5.28 10.63 -14.45
N PRO A 27 -6.44 10.95 -13.89
CA PRO A 27 -7.62 10.12 -14.04
C PRO A 27 -7.89 9.94 -15.54
N LEU A 28 -8.10 8.69 -15.96
CA LEU A 28 -8.50 8.34 -17.31
C LEU A 28 -9.93 8.82 -17.58
N ASN A 29 -10.07 10.07 -17.92
CA ASN A 29 -11.25 10.59 -18.59
C ASN A 29 -10.84 10.85 -20.04
N ASP A 30 -11.66 10.33 -20.96
CA ASP A 30 -11.59 10.52 -22.40
C ASP A 30 -10.66 9.58 -23.18
N ILE A 31 -11.13 8.33 -23.36
CA ILE A 31 -10.81 7.54 -24.55
C ILE A 31 -11.96 7.77 -25.57
N PRO A 32 -11.66 8.21 -26.82
CA PRO A 32 -12.69 8.34 -27.84
C PRO A 32 -13.26 6.97 -28.21
N PRO A 33 -14.54 6.89 -28.64
CA PRO A 33 -15.15 5.63 -28.99
C PRO A 33 -14.54 5.05 -30.27
N ASP A 34 -14.06 3.83 -30.20
CA ASP A 34 -13.70 3.03 -31.36
C ASP A 34 -14.96 2.71 -32.15
N ASN A 35 -14.97 3.11 -33.42
CA ASN A 35 -15.98 2.75 -34.40
C ASN A 35 -15.76 1.30 -34.84
N GLU A 36 -16.61 0.39 -34.41
CA GLU A 36 -16.77 -0.91 -35.03
C GLU A 36 -18.15 -1.07 -35.67
N PRO A 37 -18.27 -1.74 -36.84
CA PRO A 37 -19.52 -1.79 -37.59
C PRO A 37 -20.50 -2.83 -37.04
N HIS A 38 -21.78 -2.46 -36.97
CA HIS A 38 -22.87 -3.31 -36.54
C HIS A 38 -23.21 -4.44 -37.53
N PRO A 39 -23.43 -5.69 -37.09
CA PRO A 39 -24.16 -6.69 -37.83
C PRO A 39 -25.65 -6.70 -37.47
N ARG A 40 -26.46 -6.92 -38.50
CA ARG A 40 -27.93 -6.94 -38.48
C ARG A 40 -28.48 -8.17 -37.74
N THR A 41 -29.55 -7.98 -37.00
CA THR A 41 -30.34 -8.98 -36.26
C THR A 41 -31.20 -9.87 -37.17
N PRO A 42 -31.50 -11.12 -36.78
CA PRO A 42 -32.74 -11.80 -37.07
C PRO A 42 -33.58 -12.08 -35.79
N SER A 43 -34.91 -12.07 -36.02
CA SER A 43 -36.00 -12.14 -35.03
C SER A 43 -36.23 -13.52 -34.41
N PRO A 44 -37.09 -13.60 -33.37
CA PRO A 44 -37.04 -14.64 -32.34
C PRO A 44 -38.02 -15.82 -32.57
N ARG A 45 -37.68 -16.95 -31.99
CA ARG A 45 -38.64 -18.02 -31.71
C ARG A 45 -38.73 -18.30 -30.21
N SER A 46 -39.97 -18.33 -29.75
CA SER A 46 -40.45 -18.60 -28.41
C SER A 46 -40.29 -20.05 -27.98
N LEU A 47 -39.92 -20.29 -26.74
CA LEU A 47 -40.23 -21.50 -25.97
C LEU A 47 -40.38 -21.16 -24.49
N SER A 48 -41.42 -21.69 -23.88
CA SER A 48 -41.89 -21.48 -22.50
C SER A 48 -41.16 -22.31 -21.48
N PRO A 49 -41.19 -21.92 -20.19
CA PRO A 49 -40.49 -22.60 -19.11
C PRO A 49 -41.32 -23.72 -18.46
N PRO A 50 -40.72 -24.69 -17.80
CA PRO A 50 -41.42 -25.59 -16.90
C PRO A 50 -41.35 -25.13 -15.44
N ASP A 51 -42.34 -25.59 -14.69
CA ASP A 51 -42.80 -25.22 -13.35
C ASP A 51 -41.79 -25.52 -12.23
N LEU A 52 -41.87 -24.65 -11.22
CA LEU A 52 -41.20 -24.77 -9.93
C LEU A 52 -42.16 -25.40 -8.91
N GLU A 53 -41.75 -26.48 -8.31
CA GLU A 53 -42.31 -26.98 -7.05
C GLU A 53 -41.47 -26.45 -5.87
N SER A 54 -42.19 -26.02 -4.83
CA SER A 54 -41.65 -25.48 -3.57
C SER A 54 -41.43 -26.62 -2.57
N GLU A 55 -40.29 -26.58 -1.88
CA GLU A 55 -40.21 -27.21 -0.56
C GLU A 55 -39.40 -26.30 0.38
N ASP A 56 -40.04 -25.90 1.48
CA ASP A 56 -39.48 -25.24 2.65
C ASP A 56 -38.73 -26.26 3.49
N GLU A 57 -37.48 -25.92 3.83
CA GLU A 57 -36.88 -26.37 5.11
C GLU A 57 -35.61 -25.56 5.39
N ASP A 58 -35.63 -24.86 6.54
CA ASP A 58 -34.47 -24.17 7.13
C ASP A 58 -33.54 -25.22 7.76
N PRO A 59 -32.21 -25.17 7.52
CA PRO A 59 -31.27 -25.75 8.45
C PRO A 59 -30.24 -24.73 8.96
N GLU A 60 -30.16 -24.61 10.27
CA GLU A 60 -29.05 -24.04 11.02
C GLU A 60 -27.70 -24.47 10.40
N THR A 61 -26.91 -23.50 9.95
CA THR A 61 -25.55 -23.74 9.45
C THR A 61 -24.60 -24.03 10.62
N PRO A 62 -23.96 -25.20 10.66
CA PRO A 62 -22.89 -25.45 11.61
C PRO A 62 -21.63 -24.67 11.18
N ARG A 63 -20.98 -23.99 12.12
CA ARG A 63 -19.65 -23.42 11.95
C ARG A 63 -18.66 -24.53 11.59
N PRO A 64 -17.76 -24.36 10.58
CA PRO A 64 -16.79 -25.38 10.24
C PRO A 64 -15.73 -25.52 11.35
N GLY A 65 -15.68 -26.71 11.94
CA GLY A 65 -14.54 -27.11 12.75
C GLY A 65 -13.29 -27.32 11.88
N ILE A 66 -12.11 -27.11 12.47
CA ILE A 66 -10.81 -27.35 11.86
C ILE A 66 -10.76 -28.76 11.28
N GLY A 67 -10.95 -28.89 9.98
CA GLY A 67 -10.94 -30.19 9.29
C GLY A 67 -9.54 -30.48 8.74
N THR A 68 -9.02 -31.65 9.08
CA THR A 68 -7.85 -32.26 8.45
C THR A 68 -8.18 -32.66 7.00
N GLY A 69 -8.23 -31.71 6.10
CA GLY A 69 -8.39 -31.92 4.66
C GLY A 69 -7.04 -32.10 3.98
N GLN A 70 -6.89 -33.14 3.15
CA GLN A 70 -5.71 -33.32 2.30
C GLN A 70 -5.54 -32.12 1.34
N PRO A 71 -4.30 -31.75 0.99
CA PRO A 71 -4.02 -30.62 0.11
C PRO A 71 -4.67 -30.83 -1.27
N HIS A 72 -5.59 -29.94 -1.63
CA HIS A 72 -5.90 -29.73 -3.03
C HIS A 72 -4.70 -28.99 -3.67
N LEU A 73 -3.62 -29.73 -3.96
CA LEU A 73 -2.85 -29.48 -5.17
C LEU A 73 -3.90 -29.43 -6.26
N LEU A 74 -4.10 -28.27 -6.88
CA LEU A 74 -4.98 -28.16 -8.06
C LEU A 74 -4.60 -29.32 -8.95
N ASP A 75 -5.47 -30.31 -9.09
CA ASP A 75 -5.29 -31.39 -10.06
C ASP A 75 -5.06 -30.71 -11.40
N ALA A 76 -3.83 -30.75 -11.84
CA ALA A 76 -3.33 -29.94 -12.94
C ALA A 76 -3.82 -30.51 -14.27
N GLN A 77 -5.14 -30.51 -14.47
CA GLN A 77 -5.68 -30.78 -15.80
C GLN A 77 -5.10 -29.74 -16.76
N GLU A 78 -4.45 -30.23 -17.78
CA GLU A 78 -3.93 -29.41 -18.85
C GLU A 78 -5.06 -28.57 -19.43
N LEU A 79 -4.87 -27.26 -19.43
CA LEU A 79 -5.85 -26.34 -20.02
C LEU A 79 -5.85 -26.56 -21.53
N THR A 80 -7.04 -26.62 -22.11
CA THR A 80 -7.20 -26.76 -23.58
C THR A 80 -8.22 -25.74 -24.07
N THR A 81 -8.04 -25.29 -25.31
CA THR A 81 -8.98 -24.38 -25.97
C THR A 81 -9.05 -24.66 -27.47
N ARG A 82 -10.19 -24.37 -28.08
CA ARG A 82 -10.38 -24.44 -29.53
C ARG A 82 -10.19 -23.09 -30.23
N LEU A 83 -10.21 -21.99 -29.45
CA LEU A 83 -10.11 -20.65 -29.98
C LEU A 83 -8.64 -20.25 -30.15
N ASP A 84 -8.25 -19.85 -31.36
CA ASP A 84 -6.87 -19.48 -31.70
C ASP A 84 -6.34 -18.34 -30.85
N ASP A 85 -7.15 -17.35 -30.52
CA ASP A 85 -6.78 -16.20 -29.69
C ASP A 85 -6.39 -16.59 -28.25
N LEU A 86 -6.84 -17.74 -27.74
CA LEU A 86 -6.51 -18.23 -26.40
C LEU A 86 -5.40 -19.28 -26.40
N LYS A 87 -5.03 -19.84 -27.56
CA LYS A 87 -4.03 -20.92 -27.67
C LYS A 87 -2.69 -20.52 -27.07
N ASP A 88 -2.21 -19.32 -27.40
CA ASP A 88 -0.90 -18.84 -26.91
C ASP A 88 -0.92 -18.66 -25.40
N THR A 89 -2.01 -18.11 -24.83
CA THR A 89 -2.15 -17.95 -23.38
C THR A 89 -2.18 -19.31 -22.68
N VAL A 90 -2.94 -20.26 -23.22
CA VAL A 90 -3.02 -21.63 -22.68
C VAL A 90 -1.66 -22.34 -22.80
N ALA A 91 -0.95 -22.20 -23.93
CA ALA A 91 0.40 -22.74 -24.10
C ALA A 91 1.37 -22.15 -23.07
N ALA A 92 1.36 -20.83 -22.86
CA ALA A 92 2.19 -20.19 -21.84
C ALA A 92 1.94 -20.73 -20.43
N ILE A 93 0.66 -20.91 -20.05
CA ILE A 93 0.28 -21.50 -18.76
C ILE A 93 0.78 -22.93 -18.64
N ASN A 94 0.62 -23.76 -19.67
CA ASN A 94 1.08 -25.14 -19.65
C ASN A 94 2.62 -25.24 -19.61
N GLU A 95 3.35 -24.35 -20.30
CA GLU A 95 4.80 -24.24 -20.17
C GLU A 95 5.23 -23.88 -18.75
N ILE A 96 4.55 -22.93 -18.11
CA ILE A 96 4.80 -22.53 -16.70
C ILE A 96 4.54 -23.72 -15.77
N ARG A 97 3.45 -24.47 -15.96
CA ARG A 97 3.16 -25.68 -15.16
C ARG A 97 4.28 -26.72 -15.24
N ASN A 98 4.98 -26.78 -16.37
CA ASN A 98 6.07 -27.70 -16.63
C ASN A 98 7.45 -27.05 -16.49
N ALA A 99 7.54 -25.90 -15.85
CA ALA A 99 8.77 -25.13 -15.71
C ALA A 99 9.91 -25.93 -15.06
N SER A 100 11.14 -25.71 -15.56
CA SER A 100 12.36 -26.27 -14.98
C SER A 100 13.48 -25.24 -14.95
N LEU A 101 14.27 -25.26 -13.89
CA LEU A 101 15.45 -24.41 -13.72
C LEU A 101 16.53 -24.71 -14.78
N ASP A 102 16.59 -25.96 -15.26
CA ASP A 102 17.58 -26.38 -16.29
C ASP A 102 17.46 -25.61 -17.63
N THR A 103 16.28 -25.13 -17.95
CA THR A 103 16.01 -24.39 -19.20
C THR A 103 16.23 -22.89 -19.06
N GLN A 104 16.39 -22.38 -17.86
CA GLN A 104 16.40 -20.95 -17.59
C GLN A 104 17.81 -20.38 -17.32
N PHE A 105 18.71 -21.20 -16.81
CA PHE A 105 20.06 -20.78 -16.43
C PHE A 105 21.15 -21.54 -17.19
N ASP A 106 22.32 -20.92 -17.31
CA ASP A 106 23.51 -21.67 -17.72
C ASP A 106 23.96 -22.61 -16.57
N LYS A 107 24.88 -23.55 -16.92
CA LYS A 107 25.31 -24.60 -16.00
C LYS A 107 25.95 -24.07 -14.71
N ASP A 108 26.69 -22.98 -14.82
CA ASP A 108 27.41 -22.41 -13.65
C ASP A 108 26.45 -21.66 -12.73
N ASP A 109 25.52 -20.91 -13.28
CA ASP A 109 24.52 -20.16 -12.51
C ASP A 109 23.50 -21.12 -11.86
N LEU A 110 23.11 -22.17 -12.57
CA LEU A 110 22.26 -23.24 -12.05
C LEU A 110 22.95 -24.01 -10.92
N ALA A 111 24.24 -24.35 -11.10
CA ALA A 111 25.01 -25.04 -10.04
C ALA A 111 25.10 -24.21 -8.75
N ARG A 112 25.25 -22.87 -8.87
CA ARG A 112 25.22 -21.96 -7.69
C ARG A 112 23.84 -21.91 -7.01
N LEU A 113 22.78 -21.89 -7.79
CA LEU A 113 21.41 -21.87 -7.25
C LEU A 113 21.06 -23.18 -6.53
N ARG A 114 21.51 -24.34 -7.07
CA ARG A 114 21.27 -25.65 -6.47
C ARG A 114 22.21 -26.01 -5.30
N ASN A 115 23.35 -25.32 -5.18
CA ASN A 115 24.33 -25.55 -4.11
C ASN A 115 24.66 -24.22 -3.41
N PRO A 116 23.78 -23.73 -2.53
CA PRO A 116 24.06 -22.53 -1.76
C PRO A 116 25.26 -22.74 -0.85
N THR A 117 25.98 -21.66 -0.54
CA THR A 117 27.10 -21.70 0.42
C THR A 117 26.56 -22.02 1.81
N GLU A 118 27.15 -23.02 2.49
CA GLU A 118 26.74 -23.50 3.82
C GLU A 118 27.53 -22.80 4.97
N GLU A 119 28.00 -21.59 4.71
CA GLU A 119 28.73 -20.77 5.66
C GLU A 119 28.29 -19.32 5.57
N GLU A 120 28.33 -18.61 6.70
CA GLU A 120 28.17 -17.17 6.72
C GLU A 120 29.31 -16.50 5.96
N LEU A 121 29.00 -15.45 5.23
CA LEU A 121 29.99 -14.71 4.46
C LEU A 121 30.80 -13.82 5.41
N ASP A 122 32.02 -14.18 5.66
CA ASP A 122 32.99 -13.33 6.34
C ASP A 122 33.95 -12.64 5.33
N ILE A 123 34.33 -11.40 5.63
CA ILE A 123 35.26 -10.61 4.82
C ILE A 123 36.47 -10.23 5.67
N ASP A 124 37.45 -11.11 5.70
CA ASP A 124 38.72 -10.91 6.43
C ASP A 124 39.63 -9.88 5.75
N ASP A 125 39.57 -9.72 4.43
CA ASP A 125 40.41 -8.76 3.72
C ASP A 125 39.88 -7.33 3.87
N PRO A 126 40.56 -6.47 4.63
CA PRO A 126 40.12 -5.09 4.86
C PRO A 126 40.08 -4.23 3.59
N TYR A 127 40.87 -4.57 2.56
CA TYR A 127 40.84 -3.84 1.31
C TYR A 127 39.64 -4.25 0.42
N PHE A 128 39.24 -5.52 0.47
CA PHE A 128 37.98 -5.95 -0.15
C PHE A 128 36.81 -5.33 0.60
N ARG A 129 36.81 -5.34 1.93
CA ARG A 129 35.75 -4.70 2.74
C ARG A 129 35.65 -3.21 2.41
N LEU A 130 36.75 -2.47 2.37
CA LEU A 130 36.78 -1.06 2.01
C LEU A 130 36.27 -0.82 0.57
N SER A 131 36.65 -1.69 -0.38
CA SER A 131 36.15 -1.61 -1.76
C SER A 131 34.64 -1.82 -1.84
N LEU A 132 34.08 -2.74 -1.04
CA LEU A 132 32.65 -3.01 -0.95
C LEU A 132 31.88 -1.85 -0.31
N ASP A 133 32.39 -1.32 0.82
CA ASP A 133 31.78 -0.17 1.50
C ASP A 133 31.73 1.05 0.57
N MET A 134 32.85 1.37 -0.12
CA MET A 134 32.87 2.42 -1.13
C MET A 134 31.87 2.17 -2.27
N TYR A 135 31.75 0.93 -2.74
CA TYR A 135 30.82 0.57 -3.80
C TYR A 135 29.37 0.77 -3.37
N ILE A 136 28.99 0.36 -2.16
CA ILE A 136 27.65 0.51 -1.60
C ILE A 136 27.31 1.99 -1.33
N ILE A 137 28.20 2.75 -0.67
CA ILE A 137 28.01 4.18 -0.37
C ILE A 137 27.87 4.99 -1.67
N LEU A 138 28.65 4.65 -2.68
CA LEU A 138 28.70 5.38 -3.94
C LEU A 138 27.72 4.86 -5.01
N THR A 139 26.78 4.01 -4.66
CA THR A 139 25.76 3.49 -5.60
C THR A 139 24.98 4.58 -6.32
N ASN A 140 24.80 5.72 -5.65
CA ASN A 140 24.00 6.85 -6.17
C ASN A 140 24.85 7.91 -6.89
N VAL A 141 26.14 7.66 -7.15
CA VAL A 141 27.03 8.59 -7.86
C VAL A 141 27.61 7.98 -9.13
N LEU A 142 28.32 8.80 -9.92
CA LEU A 142 28.94 8.33 -11.16
C LEU A 142 30.09 7.35 -10.86
N GLN A 143 30.28 6.34 -11.70
CA GLN A 143 31.42 5.41 -11.65
C GLN A 143 32.76 6.12 -11.57
N GLU A 144 32.87 7.27 -12.21
CA GLU A 144 34.05 8.12 -12.16
C GLU A 144 34.38 8.61 -10.74
N THR A 145 33.37 8.84 -9.90
CA THR A 145 33.59 9.23 -8.49
C THR A 145 34.27 8.09 -7.70
N TYR A 146 33.85 6.84 -7.95
CA TYR A 146 34.49 5.67 -7.36
C TYR A 146 35.98 5.61 -7.76
N ARG A 147 36.29 5.79 -9.06
CA ARG A 147 37.68 5.80 -9.55
C ARG A 147 38.51 6.91 -8.92
N LYS A 148 37.93 8.13 -8.81
CA LYS A 148 38.60 9.27 -8.17
C LYS A 148 38.86 9.04 -6.69
N LEU A 149 37.92 8.40 -5.98
CA LEU A 149 38.07 8.07 -4.57
C LEU A 149 39.19 7.03 -4.36
N ILE A 150 39.23 5.96 -5.15
CA ILE A 150 40.32 4.98 -5.16
C ILE A 150 41.65 5.67 -5.42
N ALA A 151 41.73 6.53 -6.45
CA ALA A 151 42.97 7.27 -6.76
C ALA A 151 43.40 8.21 -5.63
N ALA A 152 42.44 8.84 -4.93
CA ALA A 152 42.73 9.70 -3.77
C ALA A 152 43.26 8.87 -2.59
N PHE A 153 42.64 7.74 -2.31
CA PHE A 153 43.09 6.84 -1.24
C PHE A 153 44.50 6.29 -1.49
N LEU A 154 44.78 5.86 -2.73
CA LEU A 154 46.07 5.33 -3.12
C LEU A 154 47.22 6.38 -3.06
N ARG A 155 46.91 7.68 -3.11
CA ARG A 155 47.92 8.73 -2.87
C ARG A 155 48.36 8.79 -1.40
N CYS A 156 47.45 8.50 -0.47
CA CYS A 156 47.72 8.47 0.96
C CYS A 156 48.24 7.10 1.43
N HIS A 157 47.86 6.03 0.75
CA HIS A 157 48.13 4.64 1.08
C HIS A 157 48.66 3.88 -0.14
N PRO A 158 49.91 4.16 -0.61
CA PRO A 158 50.48 3.51 -1.80
C PRO A 158 50.58 2.00 -1.68
N GLU A 159 50.72 1.47 -0.46
CA GLU A 159 50.79 0.03 -0.11
C GLU A 159 49.50 -0.72 -0.49
N ALA A 160 48.35 -0.03 -0.61
CA ALA A 160 47.08 -0.62 -0.99
C ALA A 160 46.95 -0.83 -2.51
N LYS A 161 47.99 -0.44 -3.29
CA LYS A 161 47.95 -0.59 -4.76
C LYS A 161 47.87 -2.09 -5.15
N GLY A 162 46.88 -2.41 -5.97
CA GLY A 162 46.60 -3.80 -6.41
C GLY A 162 45.76 -4.62 -5.43
N ARG A 163 45.50 -4.11 -4.21
CA ARG A 163 44.60 -4.76 -3.24
C ARG A 163 43.17 -4.20 -3.29
N LEU A 164 43.03 -2.90 -3.53
CA LEU A 164 41.70 -2.30 -3.76
C LEU A 164 41.16 -2.70 -5.12
N LEU A 165 39.87 -3.08 -5.16
CA LEU A 165 39.21 -3.52 -6.37
C LEU A 165 38.75 -2.32 -7.23
N SER A 166 38.95 -2.39 -8.53
CA SER A 166 38.30 -1.43 -9.47
C SER A 166 36.78 -1.60 -9.46
N TYR A 167 36.06 -0.60 -9.98
CA TYR A 167 34.60 -0.64 -10.05
C TYR A 167 34.06 -1.92 -10.74
N ASP A 168 34.68 -2.33 -11.82
CA ASP A 168 34.23 -3.50 -12.58
C ASP A 168 34.58 -4.83 -11.86
N GLN A 169 35.70 -4.85 -11.13
CA GLN A 169 36.08 -6.00 -10.29
C GLN A 169 35.14 -6.17 -9.12
N ILE A 170 34.83 -5.08 -8.36
CA ILE A 170 33.91 -5.17 -7.22
C ILE A 170 32.49 -5.53 -7.68
N LYS A 171 32.00 -4.94 -8.79
CA LYS A 171 30.71 -5.28 -9.38
C LYS A 171 30.62 -6.77 -9.74
N ARG A 172 31.67 -7.34 -10.35
CA ARG A 172 31.74 -8.76 -10.68
C ARG A 172 31.78 -9.62 -9.42
N ARG A 173 32.54 -9.21 -8.42
CA ARG A 173 32.64 -9.92 -7.13
C ARG A 173 31.28 -9.95 -6.41
N VAL A 174 30.56 -8.83 -6.33
CA VAL A 174 29.21 -8.74 -5.76
C VAL A 174 28.22 -9.62 -6.52
N LYS A 175 28.21 -9.58 -7.87
CA LYS A 175 27.40 -10.49 -8.70
C LYS A 175 27.64 -11.95 -8.33
N ASN A 176 28.90 -12.36 -8.22
CA ASN A 176 29.26 -13.75 -7.93
C ASN A 176 28.90 -14.17 -6.49
N LEU A 177 29.14 -13.29 -5.52
CA LEU A 177 28.83 -13.56 -4.11
C LEU A 177 27.32 -13.66 -3.85
N THR A 178 26.52 -12.87 -4.55
CA THR A 178 25.07 -12.86 -4.34
C THR A 178 24.31 -13.88 -5.18
N GLY A 179 24.90 -14.36 -6.28
CA GLY A 179 24.22 -15.19 -7.26
C GLY A 179 23.06 -14.49 -8.01
N VAL A 180 22.83 -13.19 -7.74
CA VAL A 180 21.76 -12.43 -8.38
C VAL A 180 22.18 -12.03 -9.80
N ILE A 181 21.74 -12.83 -10.76
CA ILE A 181 22.07 -12.71 -12.18
C ILE A 181 20.76 -12.49 -12.95
N PRO A 182 20.63 -11.36 -13.68
CA PRO A 182 19.40 -11.05 -14.40
C PRO A 182 19.24 -11.92 -15.65
N ILE A 183 18.00 -12.24 -15.98
CA ILE A 183 17.57 -12.81 -17.23
C ILE A 183 17.18 -11.66 -18.16
N HIS A 184 17.65 -11.71 -19.41
CA HIS A 184 17.35 -10.75 -20.44
C HIS A 184 16.56 -11.40 -21.56
N ASP A 185 15.32 -11.00 -21.71
CA ASP A 185 14.42 -11.47 -22.76
C ASP A 185 14.30 -10.42 -23.86
N ASP A 186 14.31 -10.88 -25.11
CA ASP A 186 14.07 -10.00 -26.26
C ASP A 186 12.62 -9.54 -26.26
N MET A 187 12.40 -8.31 -26.72
CA MET A 187 11.06 -7.75 -26.82
C MET A 187 10.87 -6.89 -28.06
N CYS A 188 9.62 -6.73 -28.47
CA CYS A 188 9.23 -5.85 -29.56
C CYS A 188 9.70 -4.41 -29.30
N ILE A 189 10.30 -3.78 -30.32
CA ILE A 189 10.79 -2.39 -30.26
C ILE A 189 9.67 -1.40 -29.85
N LYS A 190 8.42 -1.69 -30.23
CA LYS A 190 7.22 -0.91 -29.87
C LYS A 190 6.58 -1.35 -28.54
N SER A 191 7.22 -2.23 -27.77
CA SER A 191 6.75 -2.75 -26.48
C SER A 191 5.44 -3.57 -26.53
N CYS A 192 5.09 -4.15 -27.68
CA CYS A 192 3.86 -4.92 -27.81
C CYS A 192 3.88 -6.25 -27.06
N MET A 193 5.00 -6.97 -27.10
CA MET A 193 5.20 -8.29 -26.51
C MET A 193 6.68 -8.55 -26.23
N ALA A 194 6.97 -9.47 -25.30
CA ALA A 194 8.26 -10.13 -25.18
C ALA A 194 8.27 -11.44 -25.99
N PHE A 195 9.44 -11.87 -26.42
CA PHE A 195 9.66 -13.13 -27.12
C PHE A 195 9.99 -14.24 -26.13
N THR A 196 9.00 -14.58 -25.27
CA THR A 196 9.09 -15.55 -24.18
C THR A 196 8.02 -16.62 -24.34
N GLY A 197 8.19 -17.77 -23.70
CA GLY A 197 7.23 -18.89 -23.75
C GLY A 197 6.86 -19.25 -25.17
N PRO A 198 5.59 -19.33 -25.54
CA PRO A 198 5.16 -19.74 -26.90
C PRO A 198 5.66 -18.79 -28.01
N TYR A 199 6.20 -17.62 -27.67
CA TYR A 199 6.69 -16.63 -28.65
C TYR A 199 8.21 -16.66 -28.83
N LYS A 200 8.94 -17.55 -28.14
CA LYS A 200 10.40 -17.55 -28.08
C LYS A 200 11.09 -17.71 -29.44
N ASP A 201 10.47 -18.45 -30.35
CA ASP A 201 11.04 -18.78 -31.67
C ASP A 201 10.61 -17.80 -32.78
N LEU A 202 9.81 -16.77 -32.43
CA LEU A 202 9.37 -15.77 -33.40
C LEU A 202 10.47 -14.76 -33.74
N ASP A 203 10.64 -14.45 -35.02
CA ASP A 203 11.54 -13.39 -35.50
C ASP A 203 10.83 -12.03 -35.70
N THR A 204 9.49 -11.98 -35.59
CA THR A 204 8.66 -10.76 -35.75
C THR A 204 7.55 -10.68 -34.72
N CYS A 205 7.14 -9.46 -34.38
CA CYS A 205 6.06 -9.20 -33.44
C CYS A 205 4.68 -9.52 -34.06
N LEU A 206 3.88 -10.34 -33.37
CA LEU A 206 2.52 -10.70 -33.81
C LEU A 206 1.55 -9.49 -33.89
N LYS A 207 1.78 -8.43 -33.10
CA LYS A 207 0.87 -7.28 -33.00
C LYS A 207 1.20 -6.11 -33.92
N CYS A 208 2.45 -5.99 -34.38
CA CYS A 208 2.86 -4.86 -35.22
C CYS A 208 3.87 -5.20 -36.30
N SER A 209 4.17 -6.48 -36.50
CA SER A 209 5.06 -7.06 -37.53
C SER A 209 6.49 -6.47 -37.55
N GLU A 210 6.90 -5.75 -36.49
CA GLU A 210 8.29 -5.26 -36.36
C GLU A 210 9.24 -6.42 -36.15
N PRO A 211 10.43 -6.41 -36.81
CA PRO A 211 11.43 -7.46 -36.64
C PRO A 211 12.02 -7.42 -35.23
N ARG A 212 12.31 -8.62 -34.69
CA ARG A 212 12.95 -8.82 -33.37
C ARG A 212 14.40 -8.35 -33.40
N TYR A 213 15.12 -8.69 -34.44
CA TYR A 213 16.54 -8.42 -34.58
C TYR A 213 16.81 -7.17 -35.41
N ASP A 214 17.99 -6.57 -35.24
CA ASP A 214 18.44 -5.41 -36.03
C ASP A 214 18.63 -5.83 -37.48
N PRO A 215 17.83 -5.32 -38.44
CA PRO A 215 17.85 -5.77 -39.80
C PRO A 215 19.17 -5.43 -40.53
N ILE A 216 19.86 -4.35 -40.11
CA ILE A 216 21.13 -3.95 -40.72
C ILE A 216 22.23 -4.94 -40.32
N ILE A 217 22.32 -5.29 -39.06
CA ILE A 217 23.30 -6.22 -38.52
C ILE A 217 23.05 -7.62 -39.04
N LEU A 218 21.77 -8.03 -39.04
CA LEU A 218 21.36 -9.35 -39.55
C LEU A 218 21.73 -9.51 -41.02
N CYS A 219 21.42 -8.51 -41.86
CA CYS A 219 21.74 -8.51 -43.28
C CYS A 219 23.25 -8.46 -43.53
N SER A 220 24.00 -7.61 -42.82
CA SER A 220 25.45 -7.47 -42.98
C SER A 220 26.25 -8.69 -42.52
N SER A 221 25.64 -9.57 -41.73
CA SER A 221 26.26 -10.80 -41.25
C SER A 221 25.69 -12.08 -41.92
N ASP A 222 24.96 -11.95 -43.01
CA ASP A 222 24.26 -13.08 -43.68
C ASP A 222 23.43 -13.93 -42.68
N GLY A 223 22.79 -13.27 -41.70
CA GLY A 223 21.98 -13.93 -40.69
C GLY A 223 22.74 -14.50 -39.48
N ALA A 224 24.08 -14.39 -39.47
CA ALA A 224 24.92 -15.01 -38.42
C ALA A 224 24.81 -14.27 -37.06
N ILE A 225 24.59 -12.94 -37.07
CA ILE A 225 24.51 -12.16 -35.86
C ILE A 225 23.07 -11.68 -35.61
N LYS A 226 22.38 -12.37 -34.70
CA LYS A 226 21.03 -12.02 -34.25
C LYS A 226 21.10 -11.05 -33.05
N LYS A 227 21.22 -9.75 -33.33
CA LYS A 227 21.22 -8.72 -32.27
C LYS A 227 19.82 -8.21 -32.01
N PRO A 228 19.24 -8.40 -30.79
CA PRO A 228 17.90 -7.90 -30.49
C PRO A 228 17.86 -6.37 -30.53
N ARG A 229 16.76 -5.81 -31.04
CA ARG A 229 16.53 -4.37 -31.11
C ARG A 229 16.18 -3.79 -29.76
N LYS A 230 15.61 -4.59 -28.85
CA LYS A 230 15.21 -4.22 -27.52
C LYS A 230 15.09 -5.44 -26.62
N SER A 231 15.45 -5.29 -25.36
CA SER A 231 15.30 -6.33 -24.35
C SER A 231 14.68 -5.78 -23.06
N MET A 232 14.07 -6.67 -22.28
CA MET A 232 13.62 -6.45 -20.93
C MET A 232 14.50 -7.20 -19.92
N THR A 233 14.33 -6.90 -18.65
CA THR A 233 15.12 -7.51 -17.57
C THR A 233 14.22 -8.14 -16.54
N THR A 234 14.41 -9.42 -16.26
CA THR A 234 13.85 -10.17 -15.13
C THR A 234 14.96 -10.47 -14.12
N ILE A 235 14.68 -10.29 -12.84
CA ILE A 235 15.61 -10.58 -11.75
C ILE A 235 15.07 -11.80 -10.99
N PRO A 236 15.75 -12.95 -11.06
CA PRO A 236 15.32 -14.18 -10.42
C PRO A 236 15.16 -14.02 -8.92
N ILE A 237 14.10 -14.60 -8.36
CA ILE A 237 13.81 -14.49 -6.92
C ILE A 237 14.62 -15.48 -6.07
N GLY A 238 14.95 -16.66 -6.58
CA GLY A 238 15.63 -17.72 -5.84
C GLY A 238 16.91 -17.27 -5.14
N PRO A 239 17.88 -16.65 -5.85
CA PRO A 239 19.11 -16.14 -5.20
C PRO A 239 18.86 -15.03 -4.16
N GLN A 240 17.78 -14.25 -4.33
CA GLN A 240 17.42 -13.21 -3.37
C GLN A 240 16.84 -13.83 -2.09
N ILE A 241 16.06 -14.91 -2.18
CA ILE A 241 15.56 -15.67 -1.03
C ILE A 241 16.73 -16.36 -0.31
N GLN A 242 17.63 -17.03 -1.04
CA GLN A 242 18.80 -17.67 -0.44
C GLN A 242 19.65 -16.69 0.38
N ALA A 243 19.81 -15.46 -0.10
CA ALA A 243 20.54 -14.43 0.62
C ALA A 243 19.88 -14.05 1.96
N LEU A 244 18.56 -14.10 2.07
CA LEU A 244 17.83 -13.79 3.31
C LEU A 244 18.05 -14.85 4.39
N TRP A 245 18.28 -16.10 4.01
CA TRP A 245 18.56 -17.21 4.94
C TRP A 245 20.04 -17.34 5.33
N SER A 246 20.98 -16.75 4.59
CA SER A 246 22.42 -17.01 4.65
C SER A 246 23.20 -16.31 5.78
N HIS A 247 22.54 -15.64 6.72
CA HIS A 247 23.14 -15.06 7.94
C HIS A 247 22.16 -15.17 9.10
N HIS A 248 22.62 -15.54 10.30
CA HIS A 248 21.75 -15.82 11.44
C HIS A 248 20.78 -14.70 11.79
N LEU A 249 21.19 -13.40 11.75
CA LEU A 249 20.30 -12.27 12.02
C LEU A 249 19.22 -12.07 10.93
N SER A 250 19.52 -12.41 9.69
CA SER A 250 18.56 -12.33 8.60
C SER A 250 17.59 -13.52 8.61
N ALA A 251 18.11 -14.72 8.88
CA ALA A 251 17.34 -15.96 9.03
C ALA A 251 16.37 -15.89 10.23
N GLU A 252 16.81 -15.27 11.35
CA GLU A 252 15.92 -14.98 12.49
C GLU A 252 14.70 -14.16 12.07
N LYS A 253 14.89 -13.14 11.25
CA LYS A 253 13.77 -12.34 10.73
C LYS A 253 12.85 -13.13 9.80
N MET A 254 13.37 -14.06 9.01
CA MET A 254 12.61 -14.96 8.14
C MET A 254 11.75 -15.96 8.90
N SER A 255 12.06 -16.25 10.16
CA SER A 255 11.28 -17.17 10.99
C SER A 255 10.01 -16.58 11.61
N TYR A 256 9.74 -15.26 11.42
CA TYR A 256 8.57 -14.57 12.01
C TYR A 256 7.24 -15.25 11.64
N ARG A 257 7.00 -15.55 10.36
CA ARG A 257 5.77 -16.21 9.91
C ARG A 257 5.54 -17.54 10.65
N ASP A 258 6.56 -18.40 10.67
CA ASP A 258 6.49 -19.71 11.29
C ASP A 258 6.18 -19.62 12.80
N GLN A 259 6.86 -18.70 13.50
CA GLN A 259 6.62 -18.47 14.94
C GLN A 259 5.18 -18.04 15.23
N ILE A 260 4.64 -17.08 14.44
CA ILE A 260 3.25 -16.63 14.60
C ILE A 260 2.27 -17.74 14.24
N THR A 261 2.48 -18.44 13.12
CA THR A 261 1.62 -19.53 12.66
C THR A 261 1.53 -20.64 13.71
N ASN A 262 2.67 -21.07 14.26
CA ASN A 262 2.70 -22.09 15.30
C ASN A 262 1.96 -21.65 16.57
N THR A 263 2.04 -20.37 16.92
CA THR A 263 1.27 -19.80 18.05
C THR A 263 -0.23 -19.85 17.78
N LEU A 264 -0.67 -19.46 16.57
CA LEU A 264 -2.08 -19.44 16.19
C LEU A 264 -2.68 -20.84 16.06
N LEU A 265 -1.96 -21.79 15.45
CA LEU A 265 -2.44 -23.17 15.28
C LEU A 265 -2.54 -23.95 16.61
N ASN A 266 -1.84 -23.52 17.65
CA ASN A 266 -1.94 -24.07 19.00
C ASN A 266 -3.13 -23.51 19.80
N THR A 267 -3.89 -22.56 19.24
CA THR A 267 -5.12 -22.02 19.85
C THR A 267 -6.33 -22.57 19.10
N ASP A 268 -7.33 -23.09 19.85
CA ASP A 268 -8.56 -23.65 19.27
C ASP A 268 -9.56 -22.55 18.79
N GLU A 269 -9.24 -21.28 18.93
CA GLU A 269 -10.11 -20.16 18.59
C GLU A 269 -9.52 -19.28 17.49
N LEU A 270 -10.37 -18.85 16.55
CA LEU A 270 -9.99 -17.86 15.54
C LEU A 270 -9.68 -16.51 16.21
N PRO A 271 -8.68 -15.78 15.72
CA PRO A 271 -8.31 -14.47 16.28
C PRO A 271 -9.49 -13.49 16.24
N SER A 272 -9.81 -12.88 17.36
CA SER A 272 -10.83 -11.83 17.46
C SER A 272 -10.30 -10.44 17.04
N ILE A 273 -8.98 -10.31 16.96
CA ILE A 273 -8.26 -9.10 16.48
C ILE A 273 -7.29 -9.54 15.39
N LEU A 274 -7.38 -8.87 14.25
CA LEU A 274 -6.50 -9.12 13.10
C LEU A 274 -5.40 -8.05 13.08
N THR A 275 -4.14 -8.46 13.00
CA THR A 275 -2.96 -7.58 12.97
C THR A 275 -2.06 -7.82 11.76
N ASP A 276 -2.13 -9.02 11.17
CA ASP A 276 -1.39 -9.39 9.97
C ASP A 276 -2.20 -10.39 9.12
N TYR A 277 -1.68 -10.73 7.94
CA TYR A 277 -2.28 -11.73 7.05
C TYR A 277 -2.34 -13.14 7.66
N THR A 278 -1.44 -13.46 8.60
CA THR A 278 -1.39 -14.75 9.29
C THR A 278 -2.65 -15.06 10.10
N GLU A 279 -3.41 -14.04 10.46
CA GLU A 279 -4.68 -14.13 11.17
C GLU A 279 -5.88 -14.13 10.23
N GLY A 280 -5.65 -13.95 8.92
CA GLY A 280 -6.69 -14.00 7.90
C GLY A 280 -7.20 -15.43 7.66
N GLU A 281 -8.50 -15.54 7.40
CA GLU A 281 -9.18 -16.82 7.23
C GLU A 281 -8.57 -17.66 6.09
N ASP A 282 -8.24 -17.05 4.95
CA ASP A 282 -7.63 -17.74 3.81
C ASP A 282 -6.27 -18.35 4.16
N TYR A 283 -5.45 -17.59 4.90
CA TYR A 283 -4.16 -18.11 5.33
C TYR A 283 -4.30 -19.28 6.28
N LEU A 284 -5.12 -19.14 7.32
CA LEU A 284 -5.27 -20.17 8.36
C LEU A 284 -5.91 -21.45 7.83
N THR A 285 -6.90 -21.32 6.92
CA THR A 285 -7.68 -22.49 6.44
C THR A 285 -7.07 -23.14 5.20
N HIS A 286 -6.51 -22.35 4.28
CA HIS A 286 -6.10 -22.85 2.96
C HIS A 286 -4.59 -22.85 2.72
N VAL A 287 -3.80 -22.18 3.55
CA VAL A 287 -2.37 -22.03 3.29
C VAL A 287 -1.51 -22.62 4.39
N ALA A 288 -1.70 -22.19 5.63
CA ALA A 288 -0.89 -22.61 6.78
C ALA A 288 -0.77 -24.14 6.97
N PRO A 289 -1.86 -24.95 6.79
CA PRO A 289 -1.76 -26.42 6.93
C PRO A 289 -0.82 -27.09 5.91
N HIS A 290 -0.46 -26.38 4.82
CA HIS A 290 0.33 -26.92 3.70
C HIS A 290 1.73 -26.30 3.59
N LEU A 291 2.08 -25.40 4.52
CA LEU A 291 3.39 -24.77 4.57
C LEU A 291 4.32 -25.49 5.55
N LYS A 292 5.55 -25.63 5.14
CA LYS A 292 6.67 -25.97 6.02
C LYS A 292 7.25 -24.68 6.65
N SER A 293 8.04 -24.82 7.72
CA SER A 293 8.68 -23.68 8.39
C SER A 293 9.56 -22.84 7.47
N HIS A 294 10.26 -23.45 6.52
CA HIS A 294 11.14 -22.77 5.55
C HIS A 294 10.50 -22.44 4.20
N ASP A 295 9.21 -22.73 3.97
CA ASP A 295 8.52 -22.35 2.74
C ASP A 295 8.32 -20.82 2.73
N THR A 296 8.89 -20.14 1.76
CA THR A 296 8.77 -18.68 1.63
C THR A 296 7.41 -18.27 1.09
N VAL A 297 6.69 -17.42 1.80
CA VAL A 297 5.40 -16.84 1.38
C VAL A 297 5.62 -15.49 0.70
N LEU A 298 5.05 -15.35 -0.48
CA LEU A 298 5.29 -14.21 -1.37
C LEU A 298 4.01 -13.44 -1.72
N MET A 299 4.17 -12.14 -1.91
CA MET A 299 3.23 -11.31 -2.67
C MET A 299 3.91 -10.80 -3.94
N PHE A 300 3.22 -10.94 -5.07
CA PHE A 300 3.56 -10.27 -6.33
C PHE A 300 2.87 -8.91 -6.40
N SER A 301 3.58 -7.88 -6.86
CA SER A 301 2.96 -6.58 -7.13
C SER A 301 3.53 -5.96 -8.40
N ALA A 302 2.65 -5.50 -9.29
CA ALA A 302 3.03 -4.89 -10.55
C ALA A 302 2.30 -3.58 -10.80
N ASP A 303 2.99 -2.60 -11.37
CA ASP A 303 2.39 -1.36 -11.82
C ASP A 303 3.22 -0.68 -12.92
N GLY A 304 2.55 0.19 -13.68
CA GLY A 304 3.18 1.01 -14.69
C GLY A 304 3.66 2.34 -14.12
N ALA A 305 4.90 2.68 -14.39
CA ALA A 305 5.52 3.92 -13.97
C ALA A 305 5.79 4.85 -15.16
N GLN A 306 5.33 6.10 -15.09
CA GLN A 306 5.74 7.13 -16.03
C GLN A 306 6.98 7.85 -15.50
N LEU A 307 8.13 7.63 -16.15
CA LEU A 307 9.42 8.12 -15.66
C LEU A 307 9.65 9.61 -15.87
N TYR A 308 8.96 10.26 -16.84
CA TYR A 308 9.08 11.69 -17.17
C TYR A 308 7.74 12.36 -17.41
N ARG A 309 7.58 13.59 -16.95
CA ARG A 309 6.36 14.39 -17.11
C ARG A 309 6.03 14.78 -18.55
N ASN A 310 7.05 15.09 -19.35
CA ASN A 310 6.91 15.74 -20.66
C ASN A 310 7.18 14.80 -21.86
N LYS A 311 7.34 13.51 -21.63
CA LYS A 311 7.73 12.54 -22.63
C LYS A 311 7.07 11.19 -22.31
N LYS A 312 6.51 10.50 -23.33
CA LYS A 312 6.07 9.12 -23.15
C LYS A 312 7.24 8.27 -22.66
N SER A 313 7.14 7.77 -21.47
CA SER A 313 8.21 7.04 -20.79
C SER A 313 7.65 5.95 -19.89
N ASP A 314 6.49 5.39 -20.28
CA ASP A 314 5.87 4.32 -19.52
C ASP A 314 6.82 3.13 -19.40
N CYS A 315 6.92 2.59 -18.20
CA CYS A 315 7.72 1.42 -17.86
C CYS A 315 6.89 0.59 -16.90
N TRP A 316 6.78 -0.72 -17.12
CA TRP A 316 6.18 -1.60 -16.14
C TRP A 316 7.26 -2.17 -15.23
N ILE A 317 6.96 -2.20 -13.94
CA ILE A 317 7.84 -2.73 -12.90
C ILE A 317 7.03 -3.74 -12.09
N TYR A 318 7.64 -4.86 -11.74
CA TYR A 318 7.08 -5.74 -10.74
C TYR A 318 8.11 -6.09 -9.67
N ILE A 319 7.60 -6.31 -8.47
CA ILE A 319 8.37 -6.61 -7.26
C ILE A 319 7.76 -7.82 -6.56
N TRP A 320 8.56 -8.40 -5.68
CA TRP A 320 8.12 -9.41 -4.72
C TRP A 320 8.27 -8.88 -3.31
N VAL A 321 7.30 -9.19 -2.45
CA VAL A 321 7.35 -8.92 -1.02
C VAL A 321 7.35 -10.25 -0.28
N VAL A 322 8.29 -10.42 0.64
CA VAL A 322 8.44 -11.63 1.45
C VAL A 322 7.59 -11.49 2.71
N TYR A 323 6.57 -12.33 2.83
CA TYR A 323 5.62 -12.29 3.94
C TYR A 323 6.12 -13.01 5.20
N ASP A 324 7.21 -13.76 5.10
CA ASP A 324 7.90 -14.37 6.26
C ASP A 324 8.52 -13.34 7.19
N LEU A 325 8.77 -12.13 6.69
CA LEU A 325 9.27 -11.02 7.50
C LEU A 325 8.14 -10.34 8.28
N ALA A 326 8.45 -9.82 9.45
CA ALA A 326 7.52 -9.02 10.24
C ALA A 326 7.00 -7.78 9.45
N PRO A 327 5.74 -7.34 9.68
CA PRO A 327 5.17 -6.19 8.96
C PRO A 327 6.04 -4.91 9.03
N GLY A 328 6.75 -4.68 10.13
CA GLY A 328 7.67 -3.55 10.28
C GLY A 328 8.91 -3.61 9.41
N ASP A 329 9.26 -4.79 8.86
CA ASP A 329 10.45 -5.00 8.03
C ASP A 329 10.10 -5.24 6.54
N ARG A 330 9.08 -6.06 6.24
CA ARG A 330 8.79 -6.58 4.88
C ARG A 330 8.66 -5.53 3.79
N TYR A 331 8.25 -4.30 4.13
CA TYR A 331 8.06 -3.21 3.17
C TYR A 331 9.21 -2.20 3.12
N LYS A 332 10.26 -2.40 3.95
CA LYS A 332 11.46 -1.57 3.87
C LYS A 332 12.19 -1.81 2.54
N LYS A 333 12.80 -0.78 2.00
CA LYS A 333 13.54 -0.82 0.72
C LYS A 333 14.52 -2.00 0.61
N ARG A 334 15.16 -2.37 1.73
CA ARG A 334 16.14 -3.47 1.77
C ARG A 334 15.52 -4.86 1.61
N TYR A 335 14.22 -5.02 1.92
CA TYR A 335 13.53 -6.31 1.90
C TYR A 335 12.56 -6.47 0.73
N ILE A 336 12.26 -5.38 -0.01
CA ILE A 336 11.50 -5.48 -1.26
C ILE A 336 12.43 -6.04 -2.34
N LEU A 337 12.04 -7.16 -2.93
CA LEU A 337 12.82 -7.86 -3.94
C LEU A 337 12.40 -7.38 -5.35
N PRO A 338 13.31 -6.72 -6.11
CA PRO A 338 12.99 -6.36 -7.50
C PRO A 338 12.77 -7.61 -8.35
N GLY A 339 11.66 -7.66 -9.10
CA GLY A 339 11.30 -8.78 -9.97
C GLY A 339 11.62 -8.53 -11.43
N GLY A 340 11.23 -7.36 -11.97
CA GLY A 340 11.54 -7.07 -13.38
C GLY A 340 11.14 -5.67 -13.83
N PHE A 341 11.70 -5.31 -14.98
CA PHE A 341 11.58 -4.00 -15.61
C PHE A 341 11.26 -4.15 -17.09
N VAL A 342 10.07 -3.72 -17.49
CA VAL A 342 9.56 -3.78 -18.86
C VAL A 342 9.64 -2.40 -19.51
N PRO A 343 10.59 -2.17 -20.43
CA PRO A 343 10.75 -0.88 -21.08
C PRO A 343 9.56 -0.47 -21.96
N GLY A 344 9.02 0.74 -21.77
CA GLY A 344 8.05 1.37 -22.66
C GLY A 344 8.64 1.88 -23.97
N PRO A 345 8.13 2.92 -24.62
CA PRO A 345 7.19 3.91 -24.07
C PRO A 345 5.71 3.59 -24.25
N ASN A 346 5.36 2.49 -24.91
CA ASN A 346 3.97 2.10 -25.15
C ASN A 346 3.55 1.01 -24.15
N PRO A 347 2.26 0.95 -23.79
CA PRO A 347 1.75 -0.13 -22.95
C PRO A 347 1.88 -1.49 -23.67
N PRO A 348 2.11 -2.58 -22.93
CA PRO A 348 2.06 -3.95 -23.44
C PRO A 348 0.73 -4.27 -24.14
N LYS A 349 0.79 -5.05 -25.20
CA LYS A 349 -0.40 -5.61 -25.89
C LYS A 349 -0.61 -7.08 -25.56
N ILE A 350 0.48 -7.85 -25.39
CA ILE A 350 0.46 -9.21 -24.84
C ILE A 350 1.15 -9.15 -23.48
N PHE A 351 0.37 -8.82 -22.47
CA PHE A 351 0.86 -8.49 -21.14
C PHE A 351 1.58 -9.67 -20.47
N ASP A 352 1.02 -10.86 -20.58
CA ASP A 352 1.54 -12.09 -19.97
C ASP A 352 2.97 -12.43 -20.43
N SER A 353 3.33 -12.12 -21.67
CA SER A 353 4.66 -12.40 -22.20
C SER A 353 5.78 -11.70 -21.42
N PHE A 354 5.49 -10.58 -20.78
CA PHE A 354 6.45 -9.81 -19.99
C PHE A 354 6.64 -10.34 -18.57
N PHE A 355 5.68 -11.06 -18.03
CA PHE A 355 5.78 -11.70 -16.70
C PHE A 355 6.20 -13.16 -16.79
N PHE A 356 6.18 -13.73 -17.99
CA PHE A 356 6.43 -15.15 -18.22
C PHE A 356 7.71 -15.64 -17.52
N SER A 357 8.86 -15.01 -17.77
CA SER A 357 10.16 -15.47 -17.23
C SER A 357 10.22 -15.46 -15.71
N GLY A 358 9.57 -14.45 -15.05
CA GLY A 358 9.50 -14.37 -13.59
C GLY A 358 8.57 -15.41 -12.98
N ILE A 359 7.39 -15.61 -13.60
CA ILE A 359 6.40 -16.61 -13.13
C ILE A 359 6.90 -18.03 -13.42
N TYR A 360 7.54 -18.25 -14.57
CA TYR A 360 8.20 -19.51 -14.92
C TYR A 360 9.28 -19.88 -13.89
N HIS A 361 10.12 -18.90 -13.49
CA HIS A 361 11.12 -19.11 -12.45
C HIS A 361 10.50 -19.52 -11.12
N LEU A 362 9.46 -18.80 -10.69
CA LEU A 362 8.74 -19.14 -9.45
C LEU A 362 8.13 -20.56 -9.54
N SER A 363 7.49 -20.90 -10.66
CA SER A 363 6.95 -22.25 -10.87
C SER A 363 8.02 -23.34 -10.82
N ALA A 364 9.18 -23.10 -11.42
CA ALA A 364 10.31 -24.05 -11.37
C ALA A 364 10.80 -24.25 -9.93
N LEU A 365 10.90 -23.17 -9.13
CA LEU A 365 11.24 -23.27 -7.71
C LEU A 365 10.18 -24.04 -6.91
N GLN A 366 8.90 -23.85 -7.20
CA GLN A 366 7.80 -24.58 -6.56
C GLN A 366 7.83 -26.08 -6.85
N ARG A 367 8.27 -26.48 -8.05
CA ARG A 367 8.34 -27.87 -8.48
C ARG A 367 9.60 -28.60 -8.03
N GLU A 368 10.75 -27.98 -8.26
CA GLU A 368 12.06 -28.58 -7.96
C GLU A 368 12.48 -28.34 -6.50
N GLY A 369 11.96 -27.28 -5.87
CA GLY A 369 12.38 -26.78 -4.55
C GLY A 369 13.63 -25.92 -4.65
N LEU A 370 13.75 -24.93 -3.78
CA LEU A 370 14.93 -24.11 -3.60
C LEU A 370 15.70 -24.60 -2.36
N LEU A 371 16.92 -25.01 -2.51
CA LEU A 371 17.78 -25.28 -1.35
C LEU A 371 18.21 -23.95 -0.72
N VAL A 372 17.93 -23.77 0.56
CA VAL A 372 18.36 -22.64 1.36
C VAL A 372 19.20 -23.14 2.55
N TRP A 373 20.29 -22.44 2.85
CA TRP A 373 21.07 -22.70 4.03
C TRP A 373 20.61 -21.74 5.15
N ASP A 374 19.96 -22.30 6.17
CA ASP A 374 19.55 -21.52 7.34
C ASP A 374 20.75 -21.35 8.28
N ALA A 375 21.31 -20.15 8.29
CA ALA A 375 22.46 -19.82 9.10
C ALA A 375 22.20 -19.86 10.61
N ARG A 376 20.94 -19.85 11.05
CA ARG A 376 20.54 -19.93 12.45
C ARG A 376 20.72 -21.35 13.02
N ASP A 377 20.25 -22.35 12.28
CA ASP A 377 20.34 -23.78 12.68
C ASP A 377 21.48 -24.52 11.97
N GLN A 378 22.18 -23.84 11.05
CA GLN A 378 23.33 -24.37 10.28
C GLN A 378 22.99 -25.63 9.47
N GLN A 379 21.80 -25.64 8.85
CA GLN A 379 21.32 -26.77 8.06
C GLN A 379 20.80 -26.30 6.70
N LEU A 380 20.85 -27.23 5.74
CA LEU A 380 20.20 -27.06 4.45
C LEU A 380 18.72 -27.48 4.54
N HIS A 381 17.85 -26.60 4.10
CA HIS A 381 16.43 -26.83 4.00
C HIS A 381 15.94 -26.69 2.56
N ARG A 382 14.87 -27.37 2.26
CA ARG A 382 14.12 -27.21 1.03
C ARG A 382 12.99 -26.21 1.25
N ASP A 383 13.05 -25.10 0.54
CA ASP A 383 12.01 -24.08 0.42
C ASP A 383 11.16 -24.36 -0.84
N ASP A 384 9.88 -24.55 -0.68
CA ASP A 384 8.89 -24.65 -1.75
C ASP A 384 8.04 -23.36 -1.74
N PRO A 385 8.44 -22.28 -2.44
CA PRO A 385 7.80 -20.96 -2.31
C PRO A 385 6.31 -20.97 -2.61
N PHE A 386 5.53 -20.18 -1.87
CA PHE A 386 4.09 -20.07 -2.03
C PHE A 386 3.69 -18.64 -2.41
N LEU A 387 2.89 -18.47 -3.46
CA LEU A 387 2.33 -17.17 -3.82
C LEU A 387 0.99 -16.94 -3.13
N LEU A 388 0.96 -16.07 -2.12
CA LEU A 388 -0.25 -15.75 -1.38
C LEU A 388 -1.11 -14.74 -2.13
N PHE A 389 -0.54 -13.58 -2.48
CA PHE A 389 -1.27 -12.50 -3.14
C PHE A 389 -0.58 -12.00 -4.40
N ALA A 390 -1.40 -11.55 -5.36
CA ALA A 390 -0.96 -10.83 -6.55
C ALA A 390 -1.76 -9.53 -6.67
N THR A 391 -1.08 -8.39 -6.74
CA THR A 391 -1.70 -7.07 -6.69
C THR A 391 -1.26 -6.19 -7.85
N ALA A 392 -2.18 -5.38 -8.35
CA ALA A 392 -1.94 -4.35 -9.35
C ALA A 392 -3.03 -3.26 -9.26
N ASP A 393 -2.86 -2.14 -10.00
CA ASP A 393 -3.92 -1.15 -10.17
C ASP A 393 -5.15 -1.76 -10.89
N ALA A 394 -6.23 -1.00 -11.07
CA ALA A 394 -7.47 -1.53 -11.65
C ALA A 394 -7.31 -2.02 -13.11
N VAL A 395 -6.40 -1.44 -13.87
CA VAL A 395 -6.11 -1.84 -15.26
C VAL A 395 -5.18 -3.05 -15.25
N GLY A 396 -4.07 -2.95 -14.54
CA GLY A 396 -3.09 -4.04 -14.45
C GLY A 396 -3.68 -5.32 -13.87
N ILE A 397 -4.56 -5.24 -12.87
CA ILE A 397 -5.20 -6.43 -12.31
C ILE A 397 -6.11 -7.12 -13.33
N SER A 398 -6.80 -6.37 -14.20
CA SER A 398 -7.61 -6.98 -15.26
C SER A 398 -6.77 -7.77 -16.26
N ASP A 399 -5.59 -7.24 -16.61
CA ASP A 399 -4.64 -7.93 -17.50
C ASP A 399 -4.05 -9.17 -16.85
N VAL A 400 -3.68 -9.09 -15.58
CA VAL A 400 -3.05 -10.17 -14.81
C VAL A 400 -4.05 -11.27 -14.44
N SER A 401 -5.25 -10.91 -13.98
CA SER A 401 -6.29 -11.87 -13.59
C SER A 401 -7.04 -12.46 -14.77
N GLY A 402 -6.95 -11.81 -15.94
CA GLY A 402 -7.72 -12.18 -17.11
C GLY A 402 -9.20 -11.80 -17.04
N SER A 403 -9.59 -10.91 -16.11
CA SER A 403 -10.97 -10.43 -16.02
C SER A 403 -11.36 -9.57 -17.23
N ALA A 404 -12.67 -9.44 -17.47
CA ALA A 404 -13.19 -8.65 -18.58
C ALA A 404 -13.09 -7.13 -18.36
N GLY A 405 -12.60 -6.70 -17.17
CA GLY A 405 -12.38 -5.32 -16.82
C GLY A 405 -13.61 -4.61 -16.24
N HIS A 406 -13.36 -3.46 -15.64
CA HIS A 406 -14.33 -2.73 -14.81
C HIS A 406 -15.54 -2.14 -15.55
N HIS A 407 -15.54 -2.14 -16.88
CA HIS A 407 -16.69 -1.75 -17.70
C HIS A 407 -17.51 -2.93 -18.20
N ALA A 408 -17.12 -4.17 -17.89
CA ALA A 408 -17.85 -5.35 -18.29
C ALA A 408 -19.16 -5.52 -17.52
N ARG A 409 -20.04 -6.40 -18.01
CA ARG A 409 -21.31 -6.74 -17.33
C ARG A 409 -21.04 -7.32 -15.94
N LEU A 410 -20.06 -8.23 -15.81
CA LEU A 410 -19.52 -8.71 -14.54
C LEU A 410 -18.12 -8.09 -14.38
N GLY A 411 -18.07 -6.83 -13.94
CA GLY A 411 -16.86 -6.01 -13.91
C GLY A 411 -16.21 -5.90 -12.54
N CYS A 412 -16.68 -6.68 -11.54
CA CYS A 412 -16.05 -6.69 -10.22
C CYS A 412 -14.65 -7.29 -10.29
N ARG A 413 -13.65 -6.59 -9.71
CA ARG A 413 -12.27 -7.11 -9.67
C ARG A 413 -12.15 -8.41 -8.85
N LEU A 414 -13.04 -8.62 -7.88
CA LEU A 414 -13.12 -9.83 -7.07
C LEU A 414 -14.03 -10.90 -7.67
N MET A 415 -14.54 -10.64 -8.89
CA MET A 415 -15.37 -11.57 -9.66
C MET A 415 -16.66 -12.01 -8.96
N CYS A 416 -17.27 -11.15 -8.14
CA CYS A 416 -18.60 -11.39 -7.57
C CYS A 416 -19.70 -11.44 -8.67
N ASP A 417 -20.91 -11.86 -8.28
CA ASP A 417 -22.03 -12.12 -9.21
C ASP A 417 -22.83 -10.88 -9.59
N LEU A 418 -22.49 -9.67 -9.10
CA LEU A 418 -23.27 -8.47 -9.41
C LEU A 418 -23.23 -8.13 -10.91
N PRO A 419 -24.34 -8.27 -11.65
CA PRO A 419 -24.41 -7.85 -13.04
C PRO A 419 -24.56 -6.33 -13.11
N GLY A 420 -23.64 -5.69 -13.82
CA GLY A 420 -23.77 -4.26 -14.12
C GLY A 420 -24.96 -3.95 -15.02
N ARG A 421 -25.47 -2.70 -14.93
CA ARG A 421 -26.52 -2.17 -15.78
C ARG A 421 -25.91 -1.40 -16.94
N HIS A 422 -26.40 -1.69 -18.15
CA HIS A 422 -25.92 -1.08 -19.39
C HIS A 422 -26.53 0.29 -19.61
N LYS A 423 -25.69 1.30 -19.88
CA LYS A 423 -26.18 2.64 -20.24
C LYS A 423 -26.42 2.70 -21.77
N PRO A 424 -27.59 3.09 -22.24
CA PRO A 424 -27.88 3.24 -23.67
C PRO A 424 -26.88 4.18 -24.35
N GLY A 425 -26.42 3.82 -25.55
CA GLY A 425 -25.47 4.62 -26.35
C GLY A 425 -24.02 4.56 -25.87
N THR A 426 -23.71 3.67 -24.94
CA THR A 426 -22.32 3.40 -24.51
C THR A 426 -22.03 1.90 -24.53
N GLY A 427 -20.73 1.51 -24.53
CA GLY A 427 -20.33 0.11 -24.35
C GLY A 427 -20.18 -0.30 -22.87
N HIS A 428 -20.57 0.55 -21.93
CA HIS A 428 -20.19 0.41 -20.50
C HIS A 428 -21.35 -0.12 -19.65
N TYR A 429 -21.02 -0.99 -18.71
CA TYR A 429 -21.88 -1.44 -17.63
C TYR A 429 -21.46 -0.78 -16.31
N TYR A 430 -22.44 -0.50 -15.47
CA TYR A 430 -22.26 0.14 -14.16
C TYR A 430 -22.87 -0.74 -13.05
N PRO A 431 -22.21 -0.95 -11.92
CA PRO A 431 -22.59 -1.90 -10.87
C PRO A 431 -23.71 -1.33 -9.98
N ALA A 432 -24.83 -0.88 -10.59
CA ALA A 432 -25.97 -0.33 -9.86
C ALA A 432 -26.91 -1.43 -9.37
N LEU A 433 -27.29 -1.35 -8.08
CA LEU A 433 -28.25 -2.24 -7.44
C LEU A 433 -29.66 -1.99 -7.94
N LEU A 434 -30.05 -0.71 -7.99
CA LEU A 434 -31.42 -0.30 -8.27
C LEU A 434 -31.70 -0.18 -9.78
N LYS A 435 -32.82 -0.73 -10.25
CA LYS A 435 -33.30 -0.58 -11.64
C LYS A 435 -33.65 0.89 -11.90
N PRO A 436 -33.27 1.47 -13.07
CA PRO A 436 -33.76 2.78 -13.47
C PRO A 436 -35.27 2.74 -13.67
N ILE A 437 -35.99 3.79 -13.23
CA ILE A 437 -37.45 3.83 -13.27
C ILE A 437 -37.98 3.90 -14.73
N ASP A 438 -37.34 4.72 -15.56
CA ASP A 438 -37.80 5.07 -16.89
C ASP A 438 -37.04 4.33 -18.01
N CYS A 439 -36.60 3.10 -17.75
CA CYS A 439 -35.76 2.39 -18.71
C CYS A 439 -35.99 0.88 -18.71
N ASP A 440 -36.54 0.40 -19.84
CA ASP A 440 -36.65 -1.03 -20.13
C ASP A 440 -35.57 -1.55 -21.09
N HIS A 441 -34.46 -0.80 -21.18
CA HIS A 441 -33.34 -1.16 -22.05
C HIS A 441 -32.75 -2.51 -21.65
N ARG A 442 -32.56 -3.38 -22.66
CA ARG A 442 -31.93 -4.69 -22.44
C ARG A 442 -30.54 -4.54 -21.83
N GLY A 443 -30.28 -5.21 -20.72
CA GLY A 443 -29.05 -5.08 -19.92
C GLY A 443 -29.17 -4.12 -18.73
N SER A 444 -30.27 -3.37 -18.59
CA SER A 444 -30.58 -2.54 -17.40
C SER A 444 -31.93 -2.87 -16.75
N ASN A 445 -32.73 -3.74 -17.38
CA ASN A 445 -34.11 -4.07 -17.01
C ASN A 445 -34.26 -5.20 -15.97
N HIS A 446 -33.15 -5.79 -15.50
CA HIS A 446 -33.22 -6.79 -14.42
C HIS A 446 -33.69 -6.14 -13.09
N ASN A 447 -34.29 -6.93 -12.22
CA ASN A 447 -34.81 -6.49 -10.94
C ASN A 447 -33.79 -5.81 -10.07
N ASP A 448 -34.23 -5.11 -9.04
CA ASP A 448 -33.35 -4.58 -7.98
C ASP A 448 -32.59 -5.74 -7.32
N ILE A 449 -31.33 -5.50 -6.98
CA ILE A 449 -30.47 -6.49 -6.38
C ILE A 449 -30.32 -6.15 -4.90
N ASN A 450 -30.56 -7.13 -4.05
CA ASN A 450 -30.28 -6.99 -2.63
C ASN A 450 -28.76 -7.08 -2.40
N ILE A 451 -28.17 -6.05 -1.83
CA ILE A 451 -26.73 -6.00 -1.56
C ILE A 451 -26.24 -7.17 -0.71
N ASN A 452 -27.09 -7.73 0.16
CA ASN A 452 -26.74 -8.84 1.04
C ASN A 452 -26.72 -10.20 0.33
N THR A 453 -27.22 -10.28 -0.91
CA THR A 453 -27.18 -11.51 -1.72
C THR A 453 -25.97 -11.57 -2.67
N ILE A 454 -25.12 -10.54 -2.66
CA ILE A 454 -23.92 -10.52 -3.49
C ILE A 454 -22.92 -11.53 -2.92
N SER A 455 -22.60 -12.55 -3.72
CA SER A 455 -21.66 -13.62 -3.32
C SER A 455 -20.23 -13.10 -3.18
N SER A 456 -19.50 -13.70 -2.23
CA SER A 456 -18.04 -13.56 -2.17
C SER A 456 -17.37 -14.31 -3.32
N PRO A 457 -16.11 -13.98 -3.67
CA PRO A 457 -15.33 -14.76 -4.64
C PRO A 457 -15.25 -16.22 -4.19
N ASP A 458 -15.50 -17.14 -5.13
CA ASP A 458 -15.42 -18.59 -4.92
C ASP A 458 -14.63 -19.24 -6.06
N ASP A 459 -13.63 -20.05 -5.70
CA ASP A 459 -12.80 -20.79 -6.65
C ASP A 459 -13.61 -21.74 -7.54
N LYS A 460 -14.55 -22.49 -7.00
CA LYS A 460 -15.38 -23.43 -7.77
C LYS A 460 -16.19 -22.69 -8.85
N ASN A 461 -16.79 -21.58 -8.50
CA ASN A 461 -17.51 -20.73 -9.44
C ASN A 461 -16.56 -20.14 -10.50
N TYR A 462 -15.37 -19.67 -10.08
CA TYR A 462 -14.35 -19.18 -11.01
C TYR A 462 -13.94 -20.26 -12.02
N GLN A 463 -13.65 -21.48 -11.57
CA GLN A 463 -13.26 -22.60 -12.45
C GLN A 463 -14.38 -22.96 -13.43
N ALA A 464 -15.63 -23.00 -12.99
CA ALA A 464 -16.78 -23.24 -13.85
C ALA A 464 -16.92 -22.15 -14.94
N ARG A 465 -16.76 -20.87 -14.56
CA ARG A 465 -16.78 -19.73 -15.50
C ARG A 465 -15.60 -19.81 -16.49
N LEU A 466 -14.41 -20.16 -16.03
CA LEU A 466 -13.22 -20.34 -16.87
C LEU A 466 -13.43 -21.47 -17.89
N GLN A 467 -13.92 -22.61 -17.46
CA GLN A 467 -14.23 -23.72 -18.37
C GLN A 467 -15.29 -23.33 -19.41
N ARG A 468 -16.31 -22.55 -19.01
CA ARG A 468 -17.30 -21.98 -19.95
C ARG A 468 -16.60 -21.11 -21.00
N LEU A 469 -15.68 -20.24 -20.62
CA LEU A 469 -14.93 -19.39 -21.56
C LEU A 469 -14.07 -20.25 -22.53
N LEU A 470 -13.32 -21.22 -21.99
CA LEU A 470 -12.43 -22.08 -22.77
C LEU A 470 -13.15 -23.01 -23.75
N SER A 471 -14.44 -23.29 -23.50
CA SER A 471 -15.29 -24.07 -24.42
C SER A 471 -15.69 -23.32 -25.70
N SER A 472 -15.35 -22.03 -25.81
CA SER A 472 -15.64 -21.21 -27.00
C SER A 472 -14.92 -21.76 -28.23
N ALA A 473 -15.66 -21.94 -29.33
CA ALA A 473 -15.10 -22.37 -30.59
C ALA A 473 -14.98 -21.25 -31.63
N THR A 474 -15.69 -20.13 -31.41
CA THR A 474 -15.68 -18.97 -32.30
C THR A 474 -15.52 -17.68 -31.51
N SER A 475 -15.08 -16.60 -32.16
CA SER A 475 -14.96 -15.27 -31.54
C SER A 475 -16.29 -14.73 -31.01
N ASP A 476 -17.41 -15.03 -31.68
CA ASP A 476 -18.73 -14.62 -31.20
C ASP A 476 -19.14 -15.34 -29.91
N GLN A 477 -18.90 -16.66 -29.85
CA GLN A 477 -19.11 -17.43 -28.63
C GLN A 477 -18.21 -16.93 -27.50
N HIS A 478 -16.96 -16.60 -27.79
CA HIS A 478 -16.04 -16.02 -26.81
C HIS A 478 -16.56 -14.67 -26.29
N ALA A 479 -17.03 -13.80 -27.16
CA ALA A 479 -17.61 -12.52 -26.76
C ALA A 479 -18.85 -12.68 -25.89
N GLU A 480 -19.68 -13.70 -26.16
CA GLU A 480 -20.86 -14.04 -25.34
C GLU A 480 -20.41 -14.62 -23.97
N HIS A 481 -19.56 -15.64 -23.97
CA HIS A 481 -19.06 -16.25 -22.73
C HIS A 481 -18.29 -15.24 -21.87
N ARG A 482 -17.47 -14.36 -22.46
CA ARG A 482 -16.82 -13.25 -21.75
C ARG A 482 -17.85 -12.36 -21.04
N ARG A 483 -18.95 -12.05 -21.68
CA ARG A 483 -20.03 -11.22 -21.09
C ARG A 483 -20.75 -11.96 -19.96
N GLU A 484 -20.94 -13.28 -20.09
CA GLU A 484 -21.61 -14.11 -19.08
C GLU A 484 -20.73 -14.40 -17.88
N THR A 485 -19.44 -14.62 -18.09
CA THR A 485 -18.49 -15.08 -17.07
C THR A 485 -17.71 -13.97 -16.38
N GLY A 486 -17.56 -12.80 -17.03
CA GLY A 486 -16.68 -11.74 -16.57
C GLY A 486 -15.19 -12.04 -16.76
N ILE A 487 -14.83 -13.10 -17.50
CA ILE A 487 -13.44 -13.52 -17.78
C ILE A 487 -13.17 -13.34 -19.28
N SER A 488 -12.02 -12.78 -19.62
CA SER A 488 -11.59 -12.58 -21.01
C SER A 488 -10.54 -13.59 -21.48
N LYS A 489 -9.73 -14.08 -20.55
CA LYS A 489 -8.69 -15.10 -20.77
C LYS A 489 -8.34 -15.78 -19.45
N PRO A 490 -7.71 -16.95 -19.45
CA PRO A 490 -7.10 -17.52 -18.24
C PRO A 490 -6.03 -16.57 -17.68
N SER A 491 -5.89 -16.51 -16.36
CA SER A 491 -4.76 -15.83 -15.73
C SER A 491 -3.46 -16.62 -15.91
N ILE A 492 -2.34 -15.94 -16.16
CA ILE A 492 -1.02 -16.57 -16.23
C ILE A 492 -0.65 -17.29 -14.92
N PHE A 493 -1.19 -16.84 -13.78
CA PHE A 493 -0.99 -17.46 -12.46
C PHE A 493 -1.63 -18.85 -12.35
N GLN A 494 -2.51 -19.27 -13.27
CA GLN A 494 -2.99 -20.65 -13.38
C GLN A 494 -1.85 -21.66 -13.66
N GLY A 495 -0.70 -21.16 -14.06
CA GLY A 495 0.51 -21.98 -14.26
C GLY A 495 1.22 -22.36 -12.96
N LEU A 496 0.92 -21.70 -11.83
CA LEU A 496 1.58 -21.96 -10.54
C LEU A 496 0.88 -23.09 -9.76
N GLY A 497 1.67 -24.00 -9.20
CA GLY A 497 1.17 -25.11 -8.40
C GLY A 497 0.93 -24.77 -6.92
N ARG A 498 1.66 -23.79 -6.38
CA ARG A 498 1.56 -23.33 -4.97
C ARG A 498 1.16 -21.86 -4.92
N ILE A 499 -0.14 -21.63 -4.97
CA ILE A 499 -0.76 -20.29 -4.99
C ILE A 499 -2.11 -20.37 -4.27
N LEU A 500 -2.50 -19.28 -3.59
CA LEU A 500 -3.87 -19.13 -3.13
C LEU A 500 -4.83 -19.20 -4.33
N PRO A 501 -5.91 -19.99 -4.28
CA PRO A 501 -6.79 -20.19 -5.43
C PRO A 501 -7.27 -18.90 -6.08
N LEU A 502 -7.48 -18.92 -7.41
CA LEU A 502 -8.06 -17.80 -8.12
C LEU A 502 -9.60 -17.79 -7.97
N PRO A 503 -10.23 -16.64 -7.79
CA PRO A 503 -9.65 -15.28 -7.84
C PRO A 503 -9.16 -14.75 -6.49
N THR A 504 -9.19 -15.54 -5.42
CA THR A 504 -8.94 -15.11 -4.03
C THR A 504 -7.52 -14.60 -3.80
N CYS A 505 -6.55 -15.01 -4.63
CA CYS A 505 -5.19 -14.45 -4.60
C CYS A 505 -5.09 -12.97 -5.04
N PHE A 506 -6.18 -12.36 -5.55
CA PHE A 506 -6.23 -10.96 -5.97
C PHE A 506 -6.98 -10.09 -4.94
N PRO A 507 -6.36 -9.65 -3.85
CA PRO A 507 -7.03 -8.91 -2.79
C PRO A 507 -7.52 -7.53 -3.25
N GLY A 508 -8.43 -6.93 -2.45
CA GLY A 508 -8.90 -5.57 -2.63
C GLY A 508 -7.79 -4.54 -2.51
N ASP A 509 -7.87 -3.45 -3.27
CA ASP A 509 -6.88 -2.38 -3.23
C ASP A 509 -7.43 -1.13 -2.52
N LEU A 510 -6.89 -0.86 -1.33
CA LEU A 510 -7.28 0.29 -0.52
C LEU A 510 -6.80 1.63 -1.08
N MET A 511 -5.77 1.67 -1.91
CA MET A 511 -5.23 2.94 -2.38
C MET A 511 -6.04 3.48 -3.57
N HIS A 512 -6.22 2.68 -4.62
CA HIS A 512 -6.88 3.17 -5.83
C HIS A 512 -8.40 3.26 -5.69
N GLN A 513 -9.05 2.27 -5.08
CA GLN A 513 -10.51 2.22 -5.07
C GLN A 513 -11.13 3.28 -4.13
N PRO A 514 -10.94 3.25 -2.79
CA PRO A 514 -11.57 4.22 -1.91
C PRO A 514 -10.86 5.59 -1.89
N VAL A 515 -9.54 5.66 -2.13
CA VAL A 515 -8.83 6.94 -1.99
C VAL A 515 -8.74 7.70 -3.31
N ILE A 516 -8.28 7.08 -4.40
CA ILE A 516 -8.15 7.82 -5.66
C ILE A 516 -9.49 7.93 -6.36
N ASN A 517 -10.12 6.79 -6.69
CA ASN A 517 -11.28 6.75 -7.57
C ASN A 517 -12.56 7.27 -6.89
N LEU A 518 -12.80 6.89 -5.63
CA LEU A 518 -13.99 7.33 -4.91
C LEU A 518 -13.90 8.80 -4.49
N CYS A 519 -12.73 9.27 -4.04
CA CYS A 519 -12.55 10.69 -3.73
C CYS A 519 -12.70 11.57 -4.98
N ASP A 520 -12.18 11.14 -6.15
CA ASP A 520 -12.43 11.83 -7.43
C ASP A 520 -13.91 11.90 -7.77
N LEU A 521 -14.64 10.79 -7.62
CA LEU A 521 -16.09 10.76 -7.83
C LEU A 521 -16.82 11.76 -6.93
N LEU A 522 -16.56 11.72 -5.62
CA LEU A 522 -17.21 12.59 -4.64
C LEU A 522 -16.93 14.07 -4.90
N ILE A 523 -15.66 14.42 -5.10
CA ILE A 523 -15.26 15.80 -5.39
C ILE A 523 -15.91 16.26 -6.71
N SER A 524 -15.94 15.40 -7.73
CA SER A 524 -16.58 15.72 -9.04
C SER A 524 -18.09 15.90 -8.91
N LEU A 525 -18.79 15.12 -8.07
CA LEU A 525 -20.20 15.29 -7.72
C LEU A 525 -20.45 16.64 -7.05
N TRP A 526 -19.72 16.93 -5.96
CA TRP A 526 -19.92 18.16 -5.18
C TRP A 526 -19.52 19.44 -5.93
N ARG A 527 -18.66 19.32 -6.95
CA ARG A 527 -18.29 20.40 -7.88
C ARG A 527 -19.20 20.48 -9.12
N GLY A 528 -20.19 19.59 -9.27
CA GLY A 528 -21.04 19.53 -10.46
C GLY A 528 -20.26 19.25 -11.75
N GLN A 529 -19.12 18.56 -11.68
CA GLN A 529 -18.25 18.34 -12.84
C GLN A 529 -18.62 17.10 -13.66
N LEU A 530 -19.39 16.19 -13.07
CA LEU A 530 -19.87 15.04 -13.83
C LEU A 530 -20.73 15.47 -15.01
N LYS A 531 -20.68 14.67 -16.07
CA LYS A 531 -21.46 14.94 -17.29
C LYS A 531 -22.94 14.72 -17.00
N SER A 532 -23.78 15.69 -17.40
CA SER A 532 -25.24 15.52 -17.40
C SER A 532 -25.69 15.04 -18.77
N TYR A 533 -26.75 14.22 -18.81
CA TYR A 533 -27.33 13.66 -20.02
C TYR A 533 -28.84 13.88 -20.03
N GLY A 534 -29.41 13.89 -21.20
CA GLY A 534 -30.88 13.93 -21.39
C GLY A 534 -31.56 15.12 -20.70
N SER A 535 -32.48 14.80 -19.83
CA SER A 535 -33.25 15.78 -19.04
C SER A 535 -32.62 16.17 -17.72
N ASP A 536 -31.50 15.54 -17.31
CA ASP A 536 -30.88 15.82 -16.04
C ASP A 536 -30.10 17.15 -16.06
N LYS A 537 -30.55 18.11 -15.27
CA LYS A 537 -29.99 19.47 -15.22
C LYS A 537 -29.17 19.63 -13.96
N LYS A 538 -27.91 20.11 -14.08
CA LYS A 538 -27.00 20.34 -12.96
C LYS A 538 -27.54 21.34 -11.92
N ASP A 539 -28.39 22.26 -12.33
CA ASP A 539 -29.02 23.25 -11.44
C ASP A 539 -29.93 22.59 -10.39
N THR A 540 -30.35 21.33 -10.63
CA THR A 540 -31.18 20.53 -9.71
C THR A 540 -30.34 19.66 -8.78
N TRP A 541 -29.01 19.73 -8.84
CA TRP A 541 -28.12 18.96 -8.02
C TRP A 541 -27.81 19.69 -6.72
N ASP A 542 -28.64 19.49 -5.70
CA ASP A 542 -28.51 20.13 -4.37
C ASP A 542 -27.21 19.74 -3.61
N TRP A 543 -26.60 18.62 -3.97
CA TRP A 543 -25.26 18.22 -3.47
C TRP A 543 -24.10 18.98 -4.10
N ALA A 544 -24.32 19.67 -5.22
CA ALA A 544 -23.25 20.31 -5.98
C ALA A 544 -22.83 21.68 -5.39
N VAL A 545 -22.57 21.72 -4.11
CA VAL A 545 -22.29 22.93 -3.31
C VAL A 545 -21.08 23.72 -3.78
N PHE A 546 -20.15 23.09 -4.49
CA PHE A 546 -18.94 23.71 -5.02
C PHE A 546 -19.01 24.05 -6.52
N MET A 547 -20.21 24.09 -7.12
CA MET A 547 -20.37 24.65 -8.47
C MET A 547 -19.95 26.13 -8.52
N ASN A 548 -20.16 26.86 -7.41
CA ASN A 548 -19.64 28.19 -7.25
C ASN A 548 -18.14 28.16 -7.02
N SER A 549 -17.37 28.78 -7.92
CA SER A 549 -15.92 28.81 -7.86
C SER A 549 -15.37 29.55 -6.63
N GLY A 550 -16.11 30.53 -6.10
CA GLY A 550 -15.79 31.26 -4.86
C GLY A 550 -15.83 30.33 -3.64
N CYS A 551 -16.91 29.57 -3.51
CA CYS A 551 -17.07 28.60 -2.42
C CYS A 551 -15.98 27.51 -2.47
N TRP A 552 -15.65 27.04 -3.69
CA TRP A 552 -14.57 26.06 -3.86
C TRP A 552 -13.18 26.61 -3.47
N LYS A 553 -12.87 27.86 -3.83
CA LYS A 553 -11.61 28.51 -3.45
C LYS A 553 -11.52 28.72 -1.94
N GLU A 554 -12.60 29.17 -1.32
CA GLU A 554 -12.63 29.37 0.13
C GLU A 554 -12.43 28.06 0.89
N HIS A 555 -13.13 27.01 0.48
CA HIS A 555 -12.95 25.67 1.01
C HIS A 555 -11.50 25.18 0.85
N GLY A 556 -10.91 25.39 -0.33
CA GLY A 556 -9.51 25.03 -0.57
C GLY A 556 -8.53 25.77 0.33
N ASN A 557 -8.80 27.05 0.62
CA ASN A 557 -7.99 27.82 1.57
C ASN A 557 -8.16 27.30 3.01
N GLU A 558 -9.35 26.85 3.41
CA GLU A 558 -9.60 26.26 4.72
C GLU A 558 -8.79 24.97 4.90
N VAL A 559 -8.80 24.09 3.90
CA VAL A 559 -7.97 22.87 3.88
C VAL A 559 -6.47 23.22 4.01
N ALA A 560 -5.98 24.20 3.25
CA ALA A 560 -4.58 24.60 3.31
C ALA A 560 -4.19 25.21 4.67
N ARG A 561 -5.08 25.96 5.32
CA ARG A 561 -4.86 26.51 6.67
C ARG A 561 -4.69 25.45 7.75
N ALA A 562 -5.18 24.22 7.53
CA ALA A 562 -4.97 23.11 8.45
C ALA A 562 -3.53 22.60 8.47
N SER A 563 -2.71 22.90 7.44
CA SER A 563 -1.35 22.34 7.28
C SER A 563 -0.42 22.49 8.49
N PRO A 564 -0.36 23.65 9.22
CA PRO A 564 0.52 23.79 10.37
C PRO A 564 0.17 22.90 11.56
N PHE A 565 -1.06 22.41 11.64
CA PHE A 565 -1.55 21.57 12.74
C PHE A 565 -1.24 20.08 12.54
N PHE A 566 -0.79 19.67 11.35
CA PHE A 566 -0.43 18.28 11.08
C PHE A 566 0.98 17.99 11.57
N PRO A 567 1.17 16.93 12.38
CA PRO A 567 2.49 16.43 12.74
C PRO A 567 3.31 16.02 11.51
N SER A 568 4.64 16.04 11.62
CA SER A 568 5.54 15.53 10.54
C SER A 568 5.29 14.05 10.26
N SER A 569 4.95 13.28 11.29
CA SER A 569 4.59 11.87 11.19
C SER A 569 3.36 11.58 10.31
N PHE A 570 2.55 12.58 9.97
CA PHE A 570 1.42 12.42 9.03
C PHE A 570 1.87 12.50 7.55
N GLY A 571 3.15 12.68 7.30
CA GLY A 571 3.68 12.88 5.96
C GLY A 571 3.33 14.27 5.41
N ARG A 572 3.10 14.40 4.12
CA ARG A 572 2.75 15.66 3.48
C ARG A 572 1.31 16.06 3.81
N PRO A 573 1.06 17.25 4.42
CA PRO A 573 -0.31 17.71 4.66
C PRO A 573 -1.03 18.01 3.34
N PRO A 574 -2.38 17.96 3.33
CA PRO A 574 -3.15 18.29 2.15
C PRO A 574 -2.89 19.72 1.69
N ARG A 575 -2.54 19.89 0.43
CA ARG A 575 -2.42 21.22 -0.21
C ARG A 575 -3.80 21.76 -0.53
N ASN A 576 -3.88 23.05 -0.93
CA ASN A 576 -5.13 23.64 -1.42
C ASN A 576 -5.72 22.83 -2.59
N PRO A 577 -6.86 22.11 -2.42
CA PRO A 577 -7.44 21.30 -3.49
C PRO A 577 -7.95 22.17 -4.66
N ALA A 578 -8.34 23.43 -4.41
CA ALA A 578 -8.78 24.32 -5.48
C ALA A 578 -7.68 24.64 -6.49
N ASP A 579 -6.43 24.68 -6.03
CA ASP A 579 -5.26 25.02 -6.87
C ASP A 579 -4.53 23.78 -7.39
N LYS A 580 -4.55 22.69 -6.64
CA LYS A 580 -3.61 21.55 -6.84
C LYS A 580 -4.26 20.24 -7.24
N LEU A 581 -5.58 20.07 -7.14
CA LEU A 581 -6.24 18.80 -7.44
C LEU A 581 -5.93 18.32 -8.87
N SER A 582 -5.96 19.19 -9.85
CA SER A 582 -5.64 18.90 -11.26
C SER A 582 -4.14 18.81 -11.58
N SER A 583 -3.26 19.15 -10.64
CA SER A 583 -1.80 19.27 -10.86
C SER A 583 -0.97 18.31 -10.00
N GLY A 584 -1.43 17.04 -9.85
CA GLY A 584 -0.70 16.01 -9.14
C GLY A 584 -0.92 16.03 -7.62
N TYR A 585 -2.16 16.11 -7.20
CA TYR A 585 -2.59 15.82 -5.84
C TYR A 585 -2.33 14.33 -5.56
N LYS A 586 -1.69 14.00 -4.46
CA LYS A 586 -1.26 12.63 -4.19
C LYS A 586 -2.37 11.84 -3.47
N ALA A 587 -2.35 10.51 -3.61
CA ALA A 587 -3.29 9.62 -2.92
C ALA A 587 -3.27 9.87 -1.40
N TRP A 588 -2.08 10.07 -0.82
CA TRP A 588 -1.94 10.39 0.60
C TRP A 588 -2.61 11.73 0.99
N GLU A 589 -2.52 12.74 0.13
CA GLU A 589 -3.20 14.03 0.36
C GLU A 589 -4.72 13.86 0.29
N LEU A 590 -5.24 13.03 -0.64
CA LEU A 590 -6.67 12.69 -0.73
C LEU A 590 -7.15 11.95 0.53
N LEU A 591 -6.38 10.97 1.02
CA LEU A 591 -6.69 10.22 2.22
C LEU A 591 -6.83 11.17 3.44
N LEU A 592 -5.86 12.05 3.65
CA LEU A 592 -5.89 13.02 4.74
C LEU A 592 -6.97 14.09 4.54
N TYR A 593 -7.20 14.55 3.31
CA TYR A 593 -8.21 15.56 3.02
C TYR A 593 -9.62 15.02 3.24
N ILE A 594 -9.97 13.91 2.60
CA ILE A 594 -11.35 13.41 2.62
C ILE A 594 -11.64 12.65 3.93
N TYR A 595 -10.80 11.69 4.30
CA TYR A 595 -11.07 10.83 5.44
C TYR A 595 -10.50 11.35 6.77
N GLY A 596 -9.53 12.26 6.72
CA GLY A 596 -8.97 12.93 7.90
C GLY A 596 -9.72 14.23 8.23
N LEU A 597 -9.54 15.26 7.39
CA LEU A 597 -10.12 16.59 7.58
C LEU A 597 -11.62 16.66 7.26
N GLY A 598 -12.10 15.84 6.32
CA GLY A 598 -13.42 15.91 5.73
C GLY A 598 -14.56 16.12 6.70
N PRO A 599 -14.70 15.34 7.78
CA PRO A 599 -15.77 15.55 8.77
C PRO A 599 -15.83 16.97 9.34
N GLY A 600 -14.67 17.61 9.55
CA GLY A 600 -14.61 19.00 10.06
C GLY A 600 -14.85 20.04 8.97
N VAL A 601 -14.21 19.90 7.79
CA VAL A 601 -14.25 20.94 6.75
C VAL A 601 -15.50 20.90 5.87
N PHE A 602 -16.24 19.78 5.81
CA PHE A 602 -17.53 19.69 5.12
C PHE A 602 -18.73 19.94 6.02
N HIS A 603 -18.56 19.99 7.34
CA HIS A 603 -19.62 20.31 8.29
C HIS A 603 -20.23 21.69 8.00
N GLY A 604 -21.54 21.76 7.86
CA GLY A 604 -22.26 22.99 7.53
C GLY A 604 -21.98 23.55 6.12
N ILE A 605 -21.37 22.76 5.24
CA ILE A 605 -21.20 23.03 3.80
C ILE A 605 -22.03 22.08 2.98
N LEU A 606 -21.88 20.77 3.18
CA LEU A 606 -22.79 19.80 2.58
C LEU A 606 -24.16 19.87 3.27
N PRO A 607 -25.28 19.77 2.53
CA PRO A 607 -26.58 19.62 3.16
C PRO A 607 -26.62 18.40 4.08
N ASP A 608 -27.39 18.45 5.15
CA ASP A 608 -27.37 17.47 6.25
C ASP A 608 -27.46 16.01 5.82
N ALA A 609 -28.31 15.70 4.85
CA ALA A 609 -28.46 14.32 4.35
C ALA A 609 -27.16 13.82 3.72
N TYR A 610 -26.51 14.63 2.88
CA TYR A 610 -25.25 14.31 2.22
C TYR A 610 -24.06 14.30 3.18
N TYR A 611 -24.09 15.18 4.20
CA TYR A 611 -23.07 15.19 5.26
C TYR A 611 -23.12 13.92 6.11
N LYS A 612 -24.29 13.52 6.58
CA LYS A 612 -24.46 12.27 7.35
C LYS A 612 -24.09 11.04 6.52
N HIS A 613 -24.50 11.02 5.25
CA HIS A 613 -24.11 9.98 4.31
C HIS A 613 -22.58 9.91 4.13
N PHE A 614 -21.92 11.06 3.95
CA PHE A 614 -20.45 11.14 3.85
C PHE A 614 -19.75 10.66 5.13
N CYS A 615 -20.21 11.06 6.31
CA CYS A 615 -19.63 10.63 7.58
C CYS A 615 -19.72 9.11 7.78
N ARG A 616 -20.79 8.47 7.30
CA ARG A 616 -20.94 7.01 7.30
C ARG A 616 -19.83 6.32 6.49
N LEU A 617 -19.49 6.85 5.31
CA LEU A 617 -18.34 6.38 4.54
C LEU A 617 -17.03 6.52 5.32
N VAL A 618 -16.81 7.70 5.91
CA VAL A 618 -15.59 7.98 6.68
C VAL A 618 -15.44 7.01 7.84
N PHE A 619 -16.52 6.72 8.56
CA PHE A 619 -16.52 5.74 9.66
C PHE A 619 -16.04 4.37 9.19
N GLY A 620 -16.66 3.81 8.14
CA GLY A 620 -16.26 2.50 7.61
C GLY A 620 -14.82 2.47 7.12
N ILE A 621 -14.40 3.47 6.35
CA ILE A 621 -13.03 3.54 5.80
C ILE A 621 -11.99 3.69 6.91
N ARG A 622 -12.23 4.49 7.96
CA ARG A 622 -11.28 4.62 9.09
C ARG A 622 -11.06 3.29 9.81
N ILE A 623 -12.06 2.42 9.91
CA ILE A 623 -11.92 1.08 10.48
C ILE A 623 -11.10 0.19 9.55
N ILE A 624 -11.44 0.14 8.26
CA ILE A 624 -10.74 -0.71 7.28
C ILE A 624 -9.25 -0.37 7.15
N TYR A 625 -8.88 0.90 7.39
CA TYR A 625 -7.48 1.35 7.35
C TYR A 625 -6.67 1.00 8.61
N GLN A 626 -7.29 0.45 9.65
CA GLN A 626 -6.55 0.02 10.84
C GLN A 626 -5.70 -1.21 10.55
N ARG A 627 -4.48 -1.25 11.12
CA ARG A 627 -3.64 -2.44 11.08
C ARG A 627 -4.07 -3.48 12.12
N SER A 628 -4.46 -3.02 13.29
CA SER A 628 -5.03 -3.87 14.34
C SER A 628 -6.52 -3.59 14.39
N VAL A 629 -7.32 -4.53 13.92
CA VAL A 629 -8.77 -4.36 13.78
C VAL A 629 -9.49 -5.58 14.35
N SER A 630 -10.51 -5.32 15.19
CA SER A 630 -11.33 -6.42 15.71
C SER A 630 -12.38 -6.85 14.69
N VAL A 631 -12.75 -8.13 14.72
CA VAL A 631 -13.84 -8.69 13.90
C VAL A 631 -15.13 -7.91 14.12
N ALA A 632 -15.48 -7.60 15.36
CA ALA A 632 -16.65 -6.78 15.69
C ALA A 632 -16.61 -5.35 15.10
N SER A 633 -15.41 -4.77 14.94
CA SER A 633 -15.26 -3.49 14.25
C SER A 633 -15.44 -3.65 12.73
N LEU A 634 -14.97 -4.75 12.15
CA LEU A 634 -15.18 -5.03 10.73
C LEU A 634 -16.66 -5.24 10.39
N GLU A 635 -17.44 -5.88 11.27
CA GLU A 635 -18.90 -6.01 11.12
C GLU A 635 -19.59 -4.65 11.09
N LYS A 636 -19.17 -3.73 11.97
CA LYS A 636 -19.69 -2.34 11.96
C LYS A 636 -19.30 -1.60 10.69
N ALA A 637 -18.08 -1.81 10.18
CA ALA A 637 -17.62 -1.21 8.94
C ALA A 637 -18.39 -1.77 7.74
N ASP A 638 -18.62 -3.09 7.67
CA ASP A 638 -19.42 -3.73 6.62
C ASP A 638 -20.83 -3.13 6.55
N PHE A 639 -21.52 -3.10 7.70
CA PHE A 639 -22.84 -2.48 7.79
C PHE A 639 -22.82 -1.03 7.30
N SER A 640 -21.88 -0.23 7.78
CA SER A 640 -21.78 1.18 7.42
C SER A 640 -21.50 1.41 5.93
N LEU A 641 -20.62 0.61 5.33
CA LEU A 641 -20.25 0.74 3.92
C LEU A 641 -21.37 0.23 2.98
N ARG A 642 -22.06 -0.85 3.34
CA ARG A 642 -23.23 -1.33 2.58
C ARG A 642 -24.37 -0.31 2.59
N GLU A 643 -24.70 0.23 3.77
CA GLU A 643 -25.67 1.30 3.91
C GLU A 643 -25.27 2.57 3.12
N TYR A 644 -23.98 2.90 3.11
CA TYR A 644 -23.48 4.00 2.28
C TYR A 644 -23.76 3.77 0.79
N VAL A 645 -23.51 2.57 0.27
CA VAL A 645 -23.73 2.24 -1.14
C VAL A 645 -25.23 2.32 -1.50
N ILE A 646 -26.10 1.77 -0.64
CA ILE A 646 -27.57 1.85 -0.84
C ILE A 646 -28.01 3.31 -0.90
N GLN A 647 -27.67 4.09 0.11
CA GLN A 647 -28.03 5.51 0.20
C GLN A 647 -27.40 6.37 -0.90
N PHE A 648 -26.22 5.99 -1.41
CA PHE A 648 -25.63 6.68 -2.56
C PHE A 648 -26.54 6.59 -3.79
N GLU A 649 -27.10 5.42 -4.05
CA GLU A 649 -28.04 5.27 -5.18
C GLU A 649 -29.34 6.06 -4.98
N GLU A 650 -29.83 6.15 -3.74
CA GLU A 650 -31.02 6.94 -3.42
C GLU A 650 -30.78 8.44 -3.53
N LEU A 651 -29.64 8.93 -3.00
CA LEU A 651 -29.34 10.37 -2.92
C LEU A 651 -28.85 10.94 -4.26
N TYR A 652 -27.97 10.24 -4.97
CA TYR A 652 -27.29 10.77 -6.16
C TYR A 652 -27.84 10.19 -7.46
N TYR A 653 -27.93 8.85 -7.56
CA TYR A 653 -28.42 8.19 -8.78
C TYR A 653 -29.93 8.40 -8.98
N GLN A 654 -30.73 8.26 -7.93
CA GLN A 654 -32.17 8.48 -7.91
C GLN A 654 -32.93 7.66 -9.00
N ARG A 655 -32.42 6.49 -9.34
CA ARG A 655 -32.93 5.58 -10.39
C ARG A 655 -33.06 6.23 -11.79
N LYS A 656 -32.31 7.31 -12.07
CA LYS A 656 -32.34 7.99 -13.37
C LYS A 656 -31.29 7.37 -14.29
N ILE A 657 -31.73 6.86 -15.46
CA ILE A 657 -30.78 6.27 -16.44
C ILE A 657 -29.70 7.26 -16.86
N ASP A 658 -30.01 8.56 -16.92
CA ASP A 658 -29.08 9.63 -17.22
C ASP A 658 -27.95 9.76 -16.22
N ARG A 659 -28.15 9.30 -14.96
CA ARG A 659 -27.19 9.33 -13.87
C ARG A 659 -26.53 7.97 -13.59
N LEU A 660 -26.82 6.93 -14.38
CA LEU A 660 -26.26 5.59 -14.14
C LEU A 660 -24.73 5.59 -14.06
N HIS A 661 -24.06 6.47 -14.78
CA HIS A 661 -22.60 6.63 -14.78
C HIS A 661 -22.03 7.22 -13.47
N PHE A 662 -22.86 7.63 -12.50
CA PHE A 662 -22.41 8.00 -11.15
C PHE A 662 -22.02 6.75 -10.36
N ILE A 663 -22.62 5.59 -10.69
CA ILE A 663 -22.34 4.33 -10.01
C ILE A 663 -21.10 3.71 -10.65
N ARG A 664 -19.96 3.88 -10.00
CA ARG A 664 -18.66 3.37 -10.46
C ARG A 664 -18.24 2.14 -9.66
N GLN A 665 -17.28 1.37 -10.17
CA GLN A 665 -16.75 0.18 -9.48
C GLN A 665 -16.15 0.50 -8.11
N CYS A 666 -15.63 1.70 -7.88
CA CYS A 666 -15.13 2.12 -6.58
C CYS A 666 -16.21 2.20 -5.49
N LEU A 667 -17.48 2.40 -5.86
CA LEU A 667 -18.61 2.30 -4.91
C LEU A 667 -18.90 0.84 -4.60
N HIS A 668 -19.04 0.00 -5.64
CA HIS A 668 -19.27 -1.42 -5.45
C HIS A 668 -18.17 -2.10 -4.63
N SER A 669 -16.90 -1.74 -4.84
CA SER A 669 -15.78 -2.32 -4.09
C SER A 669 -15.88 -2.13 -2.58
N LEU A 670 -16.60 -1.10 -2.10
CA LEU A 670 -16.81 -0.88 -0.67
C LEU A 670 -17.55 -2.04 0.01
N THR A 671 -18.43 -2.74 -0.73
CA THR A 671 -19.21 -3.87 -0.20
C THR A 671 -18.38 -5.11 0.10
N HIS A 672 -17.12 -5.13 -0.35
CA HIS A 672 -16.21 -6.25 -0.16
C HIS A 672 -15.11 -5.99 0.86
N LEU A 673 -14.85 -4.71 1.25
CA LEU A 673 -13.65 -4.36 2.04
C LEU A 673 -13.59 -5.05 3.40
N ALA A 674 -14.71 -5.20 4.09
CA ALA A 674 -14.75 -5.84 5.40
C ALA A 674 -14.53 -7.36 5.28
N SER A 675 -15.22 -8.02 4.35
CA SER A 675 -15.03 -9.45 4.08
C SER A 675 -13.62 -9.77 3.57
N GLU A 676 -13.05 -8.92 2.73
CA GLU A 676 -11.65 -9.02 2.30
C GLU A 676 -10.68 -8.88 3.48
N SER A 677 -10.99 -7.99 4.45
CA SER A 677 -10.15 -7.85 5.65
C SER A 677 -10.22 -9.07 6.56
N LEU A 678 -11.37 -9.73 6.65
CA LEU A 678 -11.49 -11.02 7.39
C LEU A 678 -10.70 -12.12 6.68
N ARG A 679 -10.80 -12.18 5.36
CA ARG A 679 -10.19 -13.21 4.53
C ARG A 679 -8.66 -13.08 4.45
N CYS A 680 -8.16 -11.86 4.19
CA CYS A 680 -6.74 -11.58 3.92
C CYS A 680 -5.97 -11.07 5.14
N GLY A 681 -6.62 -10.82 6.28
CA GLY A 681 -6.10 -9.93 7.31
C GLY A 681 -6.22 -8.46 6.93
N PRO A 682 -5.65 -7.52 7.71
CA PRO A 682 -5.76 -6.09 7.43
C PRO A 682 -5.28 -5.73 6.03
N LEU A 683 -6.17 -5.16 5.20
CA LEU A 683 -5.90 -4.89 3.78
C LEU A 683 -4.78 -3.86 3.54
N SER A 684 -4.37 -3.11 4.57
CA SER A 684 -3.20 -2.24 4.51
C SER A 684 -1.92 -3.01 4.13
N GLY A 685 -1.85 -4.31 4.48
CA GLY A 685 -0.72 -5.19 4.18
C GLY A 685 -0.60 -5.58 2.70
N CYS A 686 -1.69 -5.63 1.93
CA CYS A 686 -1.67 -6.02 0.51
C CYS A 686 -2.01 -4.87 -0.46
N ALA A 687 -2.19 -3.64 0.06
CA ALA A 687 -2.50 -2.47 -0.76
C ALA A 687 -1.30 -1.98 -1.60
N GLN A 688 -1.58 -1.26 -2.69
CA GLN A 688 -0.58 -0.75 -3.64
C GLN A 688 0.38 0.33 -3.10
N TRP A 689 0.25 0.74 -1.83
CA TRP A 689 1.14 1.72 -1.21
C TRP A 689 2.63 1.33 -1.29
N CYS A 690 2.93 0.05 -1.07
CA CYS A 690 4.31 -0.46 -1.14
C CYS A 690 4.87 -0.40 -2.57
N MET A 691 4.04 -0.72 -3.58
CA MET A 691 4.44 -0.68 -4.99
C MET A 691 4.73 0.75 -5.45
N GLU A 692 3.84 1.69 -5.15
CA GLU A 692 4.03 3.11 -5.46
C GLU A 692 5.28 3.70 -4.77
N SER A 693 5.53 3.31 -3.52
CA SER A 693 6.76 3.68 -2.80
C SER A 693 8.01 3.11 -3.49
N ALA A 694 7.96 1.84 -3.94
CA ALA A 694 9.05 1.20 -4.67
C ALA A 694 9.31 1.89 -6.01
N ILE A 695 8.27 2.18 -6.80
CA ILE A 695 8.37 2.94 -8.06
C ILE A 695 9.00 4.30 -7.83
N GLY A 696 8.49 5.06 -6.83
CA GLY A 696 9.06 6.36 -6.47
C GLY A 696 10.54 6.27 -6.08
N SER A 697 10.91 5.23 -5.33
CA SER A 697 12.29 4.96 -4.96
C SER A 697 13.19 4.64 -6.17
N PHE A 698 12.74 3.77 -7.09
CA PHE A 698 13.47 3.49 -8.34
C PHE A 698 13.59 4.72 -9.23
N GLY A 699 12.52 5.52 -9.35
CA GLY A 699 12.51 6.76 -10.13
C GLY A 699 13.56 7.77 -9.65
N ARG A 700 13.72 7.93 -8.33
CA ARG A 700 14.75 8.78 -7.72
C ARG A 700 16.18 8.31 -7.98
N GLU A 701 16.39 7.02 -8.26
CA GLU A 701 17.72 6.46 -8.56
C GLU A 701 18.15 6.61 -10.03
N ILE A 702 17.27 7.06 -10.93
CA ILE A 702 17.61 7.30 -12.34
C ILE A 702 18.60 8.48 -12.43
N ARG A 703 19.79 8.23 -12.98
CA ARG A 703 20.89 9.22 -13.10
C ARG A 703 21.11 9.74 -14.51
N SER A 704 20.66 9.02 -15.52
CA SER A 704 20.85 9.41 -16.91
C SER A 704 19.51 9.49 -17.64
N HIS A 705 19.30 10.62 -18.29
CA HIS A 705 18.14 10.82 -19.17
C HIS A 705 18.33 10.17 -20.55
N ASN A 706 19.56 9.75 -20.86
CA ASN A 706 19.85 8.91 -22.01
C ASN A 706 19.67 7.44 -21.61
N ASN A 707 18.94 6.64 -22.41
CA ASN A 707 18.62 5.23 -22.11
C ASN A 707 18.01 4.99 -20.72
N THR A 708 16.97 5.75 -20.39
CA THR A 708 16.30 5.70 -19.07
C THR A 708 15.85 4.30 -18.68
N PHE A 709 15.31 3.52 -19.62
CA PHE A 709 14.84 2.18 -19.35
C PHE A 709 15.98 1.22 -18.96
N ALA A 710 17.11 1.29 -19.67
CA ALA A 710 18.30 0.54 -19.29
C ALA A 710 18.87 1.02 -17.95
N ASN A 711 18.78 2.31 -17.67
CA ASN A 711 19.25 2.86 -16.40
C ASN A 711 18.42 2.32 -15.23
N ILE A 712 17.08 2.35 -15.29
CA ILE A 712 16.22 1.85 -14.21
C ILE A 712 16.38 0.34 -14.01
N ALA A 713 16.51 -0.45 -15.08
CA ALA A 713 16.77 -1.89 -14.99
C ALA A 713 18.11 -2.18 -14.31
N ASN A 714 19.18 -1.49 -14.71
CA ASN A 714 20.49 -1.62 -14.07
C ASN A 714 20.47 -1.20 -12.59
N ARG A 715 19.65 -0.18 -12.23
CA ARG A 715 19.45 0.21 -10.83
C ARG A 715 18.71 -0.87 -10.04
N GLY A 716 17.69 -1.51 -10.66
CA GLY A 716 17.01 -2.65 -10.06
C GLY A 716 17.93 -3.83 -9.79
N ILE A 717 18.76 -4.22 -10.76
CA ILE A 717 19.75 -5.28 -10.59
C ILE A 717 20.73 -4.94 -9.44
N LEU A 718 21.26 -3.72 -9.47
CA LEU A 718 22.18 -3.25 -8.43
C LEU A 718 21.54 -3.26 -7.04
N ARG A 719 20.27 -2.83 -6.94
CA ARG A 719 19.52 -2.88 -5.67
C ARG A 719 19.36 -4.31 -5.18
N ALA A 720 18.94 -5.25 -6.04
CA ALA A 720 18.80 -6.65 -5.68
C ALA A 720 20.13 -7.25 -5.17
N GLN A 721 21.22 -6.99 -5.87
CA GLN A 721 22.57 -7.42 -5.46
C GLN A 721 23.01 -6.80 -4.12
N ILE A 722 22.78 -5.51 -3.91
CA ILE A 722 23.14 -4.84 -2.65
C ILE A 722 22.27 -5.32 -1.50
N ASN A 723 20.95 -5.49 -1.72
CA ASN A 723 20.07 -6.03 -0.69
C ASN A 723 20.50 -7.44 -0.28
N ALA A 724 20.85 -8.29 -1.26
CA ALA A 724 21.39 -9.62 -0.98
C ALA A 724 22.73 -9.56 -0.21
N MET A 725 23.64 -8.63 -0.54
CA MET A 725 24.88 -8.43 0.23
C MET A 725 24.60 -7.98 1.67
N LYS A 726 23.64 -7.06 1.88
CA LYS A 726 23.26 -6.59 3.23
C LYS A 726 22.55 -7.66 4.06
N ALA A 727 21.85 -8.59 3.42
CA ALA A 727 21.28 -9.74 4.10
C ALA A 727 22.36 -10.73 4.56
N ARG A 728 23.40 -10.95 3.72
CA ARG A 728 24.55 -11.81 4.01
C ARG A 728 25.57 -11.18 4.98
N ILE A 729 25.62 -9.86 5.03
CA ILE A 729 26.56 -9.09 5.88
C ILE A 729 25.79 -7.90 6.47
N PRO A 730 25.05 -8.11 7.57
CA PRO A 730 24.23 -7.06 8.19
C PRO A 730 25.01 -5.81 8.61
N ASP A 731 26.30 -5.94 8.93
CA ASP A 731 27.17 -4.80 9.28
C ASP A 731 27.34 -3.75 8.16
N LEU A 732 26.99 -4.09 6.92
CA LEU A 732 26.98 -3.12 5.80
C LEU A 732 25.89 -2.05 5.96
N GLU A 733 24.88 -2.31 6.77
CA GLU A 733 23.81 -1.39 7.12
C GLU A 733 23.36 -1.64 8.56
N PRO A 734 24.11 -1.11 9.55
CA PRO A 734 23.72 -1.28 10.94
C PRO A 734 22.33 -0.68 11.20
N GLU A 735 21.59 -1.32 12.08
CA GLU A 735 20.27 -0.80 12.47
C GLU A 735 20.42 0.64 13.02
N PRO A 736 19.46 1.54 12.71
CA PRO A 736 19.48 2.91 13.22
C PRO A 736 19.53 2.91 14.75
N THR A 737 20.54 3.53 15.30
CA THR A 737 20.65 3.69 16.77
C THR A 737 19.85 4.90 17.22
N LEU A 738 19.27 4.79 18.42
CA LEU A 738 18.64 5.95 19.06
C LEU A 738 19.67 7.06 19.29
N PRO A 739 19.26 8.34 19.30
CA PRO A 739 20.13 9.45 19.65
C PRO A 739 20.85 9.19 20.97
N ARG A 740 22.08 9.71 21.12
CA ARG A 740 22.82 9.60 22.38
C ARG A 740 21.98 10.09 23.56
N GLU A 741 22.15 9.44 24.72
CA GLU A 741 21.44 9.75 25.95
C GLU A 741 19.91 9.52 25.90
N SER A 742 19.39 8.80 24.86
CA SER A 742 18.01 8.36 24.86
C SER A 742 17.74 7.36 25.96
N PHE A 743 16.55 7.42 26.57
CA PHE A 743 16.13 6.49 27.61
C PHE A 743 15.05 5.56 27.05
N LEU A 744 15.45 4.33 26.71
CA LEU A 744 14.53 3.27 26.23
C LEU A 744 13.82 2.63 27.43
N PHE A 745 12.52 2.42 27.32
CA PHE A 745 11.70 1.73 28.31
C PHE A 745 10.55 0.99 27.63
N ASN A 746 9.99 0.02 28.32
CA ASN A 746 8.82 -0.79 27.91
C ASN A 746 8.41 -0.75 26.42
N ASN A 747 8.57 -1.88 25.72
CA ASN A 747 7.96 -2.16 24.41
C ASN A 747 8.16 -1.09 23.31
N GLY A 748 9.36 -0.51 23.19
CA GLY A 748 9.69 0.40 22.09
C GLY A 748 9.42 1.88 22.35
N TYR A 749 9.02 2.28 23.55
CA TYR A 749 9.01 3.69 23.96
C TYR A 749 10.42 4.18 24.29
N ALA A 750 10.76 5.39 23.84
CA ALA A 750 12.01 6.02 24.23
C ALA A 750 11.86 7.53 24.45
N LEU A 751 12.34 8.04 25.57
CA LEU A 751 12.56 9.47 25.73
C LEU A 751 13.82 9.87 24.94
N LEU A 752 13.67 10.85 24.06
CA LEU A 752 14.74 11.34 23.21
C LEU A 752 15.29 12.66 23.76
N HIS A 753 16.61 12.72 23.98
CA HIS A 753 17.28 13.87 24.58
C HIS A 753 18.28 14.51 23.58
N ARG A 754 18.49 15.82 23.71
CA ARG A 754 19.59 16.53 23.06
C ARG A 754 20.50 17.12 24.17
N GLY A 755 21.80 17.09 23.98
CA GLY A 755 22.77 17.58 24.98
C GLY A 755 22.54 19.03 25.46
N ALA A 756 21.81 19.86 24.67
CA ALA A 756 21.41 21.21 25.07
C ALA A 756 20.28 21.28 26.15
N ASP A 757 19.64 20.15 26.44
CA ASP A 757 18.46 20.08 27.34
C ASP A 757 18.85 19.52 28.74
N SER A 758 20.15 19.51 29.10
CA SER A 758 20.67 18.90 30.34
C SER A 758 20.45 19.73 31.62
N THR A 759 19.81 20.91 31.54
CA THR A 759 19.56 21.77 32.71
C THR A 759 18.21 21.47 33.33
N ARG A 760 18.13 21.58 34.66
CA ARG A 760 16.84 21.51 35.38
C ARG A 760 16.06 22.82 35.21
N HIS A 761 14.79 22.67 34.92
CA HIS A 761 13.89 23.82 34.74
C HIS A 761 12.95 23.96 35.92
N PRO A 762 12.62 25.18 36.36
CA PRO A 762 11.65 25.41 37.41
C PRO A 762 10.25 24.93 36.97
N VAL A 763 9.47 24.48 37.96
CA VAL A 763 8.09 24.05 37.79
C VAL A 763 7.20 25.16 38.34
N SER A 764 6.20 25.60 37.61
CA SER A 764 5.21 26.58 38.10
C SER A 764 4.31 26.00 39.19
N ASP A 765 3.65 26.83 39.95
CA ASP A 765 2.78 26.37 41.05
C ASP A 765 1.64 25.48 40.52
N ARG A 766 1.06 25.78 39.35
CA ARG A 766 0.01 24.96 38.72
C ARG A 766 0.56 23.61 38.24
N GLU A 767 1.74 23.58 37.61
CA GLU A 767 2.41 22.36 37.23
C GLU A 767 2.74 21.49 38.46
N ALA A 768 3.27 22.10 39.53
CA ALA A 768 3.58 21.41 40.79
C ALA A 768 2.32 20.82 41.44
N GLN A 769 1.21 21.55 41.43
CA GLN A 769 -0.09 21.10 41.95
C GLN A 769 -0.62 19.90 41.14
N ALA A 770 -0.55 19.95 39.81
CA ALA A 770 -0.98 18.85 38.96
C ALA A 770 -0.10 17.58 39.14
N ILE A 771 1.21 17.77 39.30
CA ILE A 771 2.15 16.70 39.63
C ILE A 771 1.81 16.08 40.98
N PHE A 772 1.55 16.91 42.00
CA PHE A 772 1.19 16.44 43.33
C PHE A 772 -0.16 15.68 43.36
N ALA A 773 -1.15 16.18 42.63
CA ALA A 773 -2.50 15.60 42.58
C ALA A 773 -2.53 14.22 41.88
N SER A 774 -1.55 13.90 41.02
CA SER A 774 -1.50 12.63 40.27
C SER A 774 -1.28 11.39 41.16
N GLY A 775 -0.78 11.53 42.36
CA GLY A 775 -0.37 10.43 43.24
C GLY A 775 0.85 9.65 42.76
N ILE A 776 1.40 9.99 41.57
CA ILE A 776 2.66 9.41 41.07
C ILE A 776 3.81 10.14 41.75
N ARG A 777 4.31 9.59 42.89
CA ARG A 777 5.29 10.25 43.74
C ARG A 777 6.67 9.62 43.60
N ASP A 778 7.68 10.47 43.85
CA ASP A 778 9.00 10.07 44.33
C ASP A 778 8.88 9.79 45.82
N ASP A 779 9.15 8.56 46.25
CA ASP A 779 8.98 8.15 47.68
C ASP A 779 9.78 9.00 48.68
N SER A 780 10.72 9.82 48.21
CA SER A 780 11.58 10.67 48.98
C SER A 780 11.05 12.11 49.24
N GLN A 781 9.94 12.54 48.60
CA GLN A 781 9.49 13.94 48.63
C GLN A 781 8.06 14.09 49.17
N SER A 782 7.93 14.86 50.24
CA SER A 782 6.62 15.25 50.84
C SER A 782 5.92 16.44 50.13
N THR A 783 6.63 17.15 49.25
CA THR A 783 6.13 18.29 48.47
C THR A 783 6.48 18.08 46.98
N GLY A 784 5.68 18.67 46.05
CA GLY A 784 5.95 18.57 44.62
C GLY A 784 7.34 19.09 44.22
N PRO A 785 7.91 18.66 43.12
CA PRO A 785 9.26 19.06 42.69
C PRO A 785 9.29 20.57 42.35
N THR A 786 10.29 21.28 42.84
CA THR A 786 10.53 22.70 42.50
C THR A 786 11.20 22.87 41.13
N SER A 787 11.88 21.83 40.66
CA SER A 787 12.53 21.80 39.34
C SER A 787 12.65 20.38 38.80
N VAL A 788 12.49 20.22 37.48
CA VAL A 788 12.59 18.95 36.79
C VAL A 788 13.55 19.00 35.59
N LEU A 789 14.17 17.90 35.27
CA LEU A 789 14.90 17.73 34.01
C LEU A 789 13.88 17.41 32.90
N ARG A 790 13.61 18.37 32.00
CA ARG A 790 12.62 18.25 30.93
C ARG A 790 13.19 17.51 29.72
N TRP A 791 12.41 16.58 29.18
CA TRP A 791 12.70 15.88 27.94
C TRP A 791 11.80 16.45 26.83
N PRO A 792 12.37 16.73 25.63
CA PRO A 792 11.61 17.41 24.58
C PRO A 792 10.73 16.48 23.75
N ARG A 793 11.06 15.19 23.67
CA ARG A 793 10.42 14.26 22.73
C ARG A 793 10.27 12.86 23.32
N LEU A 794 9.21 12.16 22.85
CA LEU A 794 8.93 10.77 23.17
C LEU A 794 8.73 10.00 21.85
N LEU A 795 9.56 9.00 21.59
CA LEU A 795 9.33 8.00 20.55
C LEU A 795 8.28 7.00 21.04
N LEU A 796 7.28 6.75 20.21
CA LEU A 796 6.21 5.79 20.44
C LEU A 796 6.51 4.46 19.71
N PRO A 797 5.93 3.34 20.14
CA PRO A 797 6.07 2.04 19.44
C PRO A 797 5.66 2.07 17.97
N ASN A 798 4.66 2.90 17.62
CA ASN A 798 4.19 3.12 16.24
C ASN A 798 5.12 4.05 15.42
N ARG A 799 6.36 4.28 15.87
CA ARG A 799 7.39 5.13 15.27
C ARG A 799 7.06 6.63 15.20
N GLN A 800 5.92 7.08 15.68
CA GLN A 800 5.68 8.51 15.83
C GLN A 800 6.54 9.09 16.94
N VAL A 801 6.91 10.37 16.79
CA VAL A 801 7.62 11.14 17.81
C VAL A 801 6.70 12.23 18.32
N ALA A 802 6.25 12.08 19.58
CA ALA A 802 5.53 13.13 20.27
C ALA A 802 6.50 14.20 20.76
N HIS A 803 6.19 15.46 20.47
CA HIS A 803 6.95 16.63 20.95
C HIS A 803 6.28 17.19 22.21
N CYS A 804 6.85 18.26 22.76
CA CYS A 804 6.27 18.98 23.88
C CYS A 804 6.14 20.49 23.60
N ALA A 805 5.15 21.12 24.22
CA ALA A 805 4.87 22.54 24.08
C ALA A 805 6.07 23.41 24.53
N TRP A 806 6.75 23.00 25.60
CA TRP A 806 7.94 23.70 26.11
C TRP A 806 8.99 23.92 24.99
N LYS A 807 9.27 22.91 24.15
CA LYS A 807 10.28 23.02 23.10
C LYS A 807 9.74 23.64 21.82
N GLU A 808 8.55 23.26 21.37
CA GLU A 808 7.96 23.81 20.15
C GLU A 808 7.68 25.32 20.25
N LYS A 809 7.18 25.79 21.41
CA LYS A 809 6.88 27.22 21.64
C LYS A 809 8.16 28.08 21.85
N SER A 810 9.31 27.47 22.21
CA SER A 810 10.58 28.18 22.38
C SER A 810 11.38 28.41 21.09
N GLY A 811 10.99 27.81 19.97
CA GLY A 811 11.73 27.78 18.70
C GLY A 811 11.65 29.02 17.82
N GLY A 812 11.02 30.12 18.24
CA GLY A 812 10.86 31.37 17.46
C GLY A 812 9.84 31.25 16.32
N GLU A 813 9.84 32.21 15.39
CA GLU A 813 8.87 32.33 14.27
C GLU A 813 8.94 31.23 13.19
N LYS A 814 9.86 30.28 13.26
CA LYS A 814 9.84 29.13 12.35
C LYS A 814 8.59 28.30 12.65
N VAL A 815 7.66 28.31 11.72
CA VAL A 815 6.44 27.48 11.75
C VAL A 815 6.87 26.01 11.69
N THR A 816 7.14 25.43 12.86
CA THR A 816 7.33 23.97 12.98
C THR A 816 5.95 23.32 13.01
N ARG A 817 5.79 22.21 12.31
CA ARG A 817 4.57 21.41 12.34
C ARG A 817 4.30 20.92 13.77
N CYS A 818 3.03 20.97 14.20
CA CYS A 818 2.63 20.69 15.57
C CYS A 818 2.61 19.17 15.83
N ALA A 819 3.48 18.67 16.70
CA ALA A 819 3.52 17.25 17.11
C ALA A 819 3.33 17.05 18.64
N ARG A 820 2.87 18.09 19.35
CA ARG A 820 2.68 18.07 20.82
C ARG A 820 1.30 17.61 21.27
N ASN A 821 0.34 17.43 20.35
CA ASN A 821 -0.98 16.93 20.68
C ASN A 821 -1.02 15.41 20.55
N VAL A 822 -1.56 14.75 21.57
CA VAL A 822 -1.54 13.29 21.70
C VAL A 822 -2.89 12.72 22.08
N LYS A 823 -3.13 11.48 21.67
CA LYS A 823 -4.17 10.60 22.19
C LYS A 823 -3.60 9.85 23.39
N VAL A 824 -4.28 9.90 24.52
CA VAL A 824 -3.85 9.32 25.78
C VAL A 824 -4.95 8.45 26.38
N CYS A 825 -4.57 7.30 26.93
CA CYS A 825 -5.48 6.42 27.67
C CYS A 825 -5.30 6.69 29.18
N ILE A 826 -6.32 7.27 29.82
CA ILE A 826 -6.30 7.58 31.25
C ILE A 826 -7.25 6.67 32.02
N ARG A 827 -6.89 6.37 33.28
CA ARG A 827 -7.77 5.65 34.20
C ARG A 827 -8.65 6.66 34.91
N VAL A 828 -9.96 6.59 34.72
CA VAL A 828 -10.93 7.41 35.43
C VAL A 828 -11.59 6.55 36.50
N SER A 829 -11.60 7.02 37.77
CA SER A 829 -12.37 6.38 38.82
C SER A 829 -13.86 6.70 38.64
N LEU A 830 -14.69 5.68 38.53
CA LEU A 830 -16.13 5.84 38.61
C LEU A 830 -16.49 5.96 40.11
N ASP A 831 -16.75 7.15 40.58
CA ASP A 831 -17.38 7.35 41.89
C ASP A 831 -18.81 6.81 41.82
N SER A 832 -18.99 5.58 42.27
CA SER A 832 -20.32 5.04 42.52
C SER A 832 -20.81 5.59 43.86
N VAL A 833 -21.70 6.55 43.78
CA VAL A 833 -22.51 6.95 44.95
C VAL A 833 -23.44 5.78 45.30
N SER A 834 -23.00 4.91 46.21
CA SER A 834 -23.87 4.03 46.97
C SER A 834 -23.29 3.81 48.37
N GLN A 835 -24.08 4.18 49.36
CA GLN A 835 -23.84 3.92 50.77
C GLN A 835 -23.84 2.38 51.02
N SER A 836 -22.69 1.73 50.98
CA SER A 836 -22.43 0.52 51.77
C SER A 836 -20.94 0.13 51.68
N THR A 837 -20.45 -0.29 52.79
CA THR A 837 -19.11 -0.67 53.22
C THR A 837 -18.43 -1.69 52.29
N SER A 838 -17.65 -1.26 51.36
CA SER A 838 -16.38 -1.74 50.77
C SER A 838 -16.22 -1.15 49.39
N LEU A 839 -15.44 -0.10 49.28
CA LEU A 839 -15.12 0.60 48.02
C LEU A 839 -14.24 -0.27 47.16
N LYS A 840 -14.83 -0.97 46.19
CA LYS A 840 -14.10 -1.42 44.97
C LYS A 840 -14.12 -0.24 44.01
N VAL A 841 -13.01 0.49 43.90
CA VAL A 841 -12.83 1.51 42.87
C VAL A 841 -12.75 0.81 41.53
N VAL A 842 -13.79 0.98 40.71
CA VAL A 842 -13.79 0.45 39.31
C VAL A 842 -13.13 1.53 38.45
N TYR A 843 -12.02 1.20 37.82
CA TYR A 843 -11.34 2.06 36.86
C TYR A 843 -11.81 1.72 35.46
N ASN A 844 -12.30 2.72 34.72
CA ASN A 844 -12.47 2.63 33.27
C ASN A 844 -11.28 3.29 32.57
N ASN A 845 -10.75 2.62 31.55
CA ASN A 845 -9.78 3.21 30.64
C ASN A 845 -10.53 4.10 29.65
N GLU A 846 -10.32 5.41 29.72
CA GLU A 846 -10.94 6.37 28.80
C GLU A 846 -9.89 6.97 27.86
N GLU A 847 -10.20 6.98 26.57
CA GLU A 847 -9.38 7.68 25.57
C GLU A 847 -9.69 9.17 25.58
N ARG A 848 -8.66 9.98 25.73
CA ARG A 848 -8.73 11.45 25.77
C ARG A 848 -7.65 12.04 24.88
N PHE A 849 -7.74 13.34 24.63
CA PHE A 849 -6.74 14.10 23.88
C PHE A 849 -6.10 15.14 24.77
N GLY A 850 -4.80 15.43 24.56
CA GLY A 850 -4.08 16.40 25.37
C GLY A 850 -2.88 17.03 24.66
N GLU A 851 -2.53 18.26 25.11
CA GLU A 851 -1.28 18.92 24.73
C GLU A 851 -0.17 18.56 25.72
N VAL A 852 0.91 17.97 25.27
CA VAL A 852 2.06 17.63 26.12
C VAL A 852 2.85 18.89 26.44
N TYR A 853 2.99 19.22 27.72
CA TYR A 853 3.81 20.36 28.21
C TYR A 853 5.28 20.01 28.18
N PHE A 854 5.65 18.90 28.84
CA PHE A 854 6.99 18.31 28.82
C PHE A 854 6.96 16.88 29.34
N PHE A 855 8.04 16.14 29.05
CA PHE A 855 8.31 14.82 29.62
C PHE A 855 9.37 14.93 30.68
N TYR A 856 9.36 14.03 31.68
CA TYR A 856 10.44 13.89 32.66
C TYR A 856 10.44 12.50 33.30
N ARG A 857 11.41 12.21 34.16
CA ARG A 857 11.53 10.93 34.85
C ARG A 857 11.38 11.12 36.35
N ILE A 858 10.62 10.24 37.00
CA ILE A 858 10.48 10.15 38.45
C ILE A 858 11.32 8.98 38.95
N GLY A 859 12.13 9.19 39.98
CA GLY A 859 12.88 8.12 40.65
C GLY A 859 11.92 7.22 41.44
N ILE A 860 12.17 5.91 41.42
CA ILE A 860 11.51 4.90 42.25
C ILE A 860 12.61 4.17 43.01
N GLU A 861 12.31 3.54 44.16
CA GLU A 861 13.26 2.74 44.91
C GLU A 861 14.09 1.79 44.04
N GLY A 862 15.40 1.77 44.23
CA GLY A 862 16.33 0.86 43.59
C GLY A 862 16.79 1.24 42.18
N ASP A 863 17.18 2.49 41.92
CA ASP A 863 17.65 3.02 40.62
C ASP A 863 16.68 2.83 39.44
N ARG A 864 15.40 2.62 39.70
CA ARG A 864 14.36 2.54 38.67
C ARG A 864 13.80 3.92 38.40
N TRP A 865 13.51 4.18 37.11
CA TRP A 865 12.93 5.43 36.63
C TRP A 865 11.57 5.20 36.00
N ARG A 866 10.60 6.05 36.37
CA ARG A 866 9.27 6.07 35.75
C ARG A 866 9.15 7.29 34.81
N PRO A 867 9.10 7.09 33.49
CA PRO A 867 8.89 8.17 32.53
C PRO A 867 7.45 8.65 32.60
N VAL A 868 7.25 9.95 32.66
CA VAL A 868 5.96 10.61 32.77
C VAL A 868 5.85 11.81 31.84
N ALA A 869 4.62 12.22 31.56
CA ALA A 869 4.29 13.37 30.74
C ALA A 869 3.31 14.27 31.51
N LEU A 870 3.60 15.57 31.60
CA LEU A 870 2.63 16.58 32.04
C LEU A 870 1.82 17.00 30.81
N ILE A 871 0.51 16.82 30.86
CA ILE A 871 -0.41 17.01 29.74
C ILE A 871 -1.55 17.94 30.15
N SER A 872 -1.91 18.89 29.29
CA SER A 872 -3.16 19.64 29.37
C SER A 872 -4.26 18.93 28.61
N LEU A 873 -5.26 18.40 29.25
CA LEU A 873 -6.36 17.68 28.62
C LEU A 873 -7.33 18.64 27.91
N TYR A 874 -7.78 18.20 26.73
CA TYR A 874 -8.96 18.77 26.09
C TYR A 874 -10.24 18.24 26.75
N SER A 875 -11.37 18.94 26.57
CA SER A 875 -12.67 18.41 26.98
C SER A 875 -12.97 17.06 26.33
N ALA A 876 -13.95 16.33 26.85
CA ALA A 876 -14.58 15.26 26.12
C ALA A 876 -15.13 15.80 24.78
N PRO A 877 -15.19 14.97 23.72
CA PRO A 877 -15.79 15.35 22.44
C PRO A 877 -17.26 15.76 22.60
N ASP A 878 -17.68 16.70 21.76
CA ASP A 878 -19.08 17.16 21.70
C ASP A 878 -20.00 16.02 21.23
N HIS A 879 -20.91 15.59 22.10
CA HIS A 879 -21.79 14.45 21.88
C HIS A 879 -22.74 14.64 20.68
N ASN A 880 -23.25 15.85 20.48
CA ASN A 880 -24.16 16.14 19.37
C ASN A 880 -23.44 16.01 18.02
N LEU A 881 -22.21 16.56 17.93
CA LEU A 881 -21.39 16.46 16.73
C LEU A 881 -20.96 15.01 16.44
N LEU A 882 -20.65 14.23 17.47
CA LEU A 882 -20.41 12.79 17.33
C LEU A 882 -21.61 12.07 16.72
N THR A 883 -22.80 12.28 17.31
CA THR A 883 -24.03 11.60 16.87
C THR A 883 -24.36 11.90 15.40
N ILE A 884 -24.33 13.16 14.97
CA ILE A 884 -24.68 13.55 13.59
C ILE A 884 -23.63 13.12 12.58
N SER A 885 -22.39 12.88 13.01
CA SER A 885 -21.27 12.52 12.17
C SER A 885 -20.93 11.02 12.20
N SER A 886 -21.76 10.16 12.79
CA SER A 886 -21.43 8.75 12.98
C SER A 886 -20.03 8.56 13.62
N ASP A 887 -19.79 9.24 14.71
CA ASP A 887 -18.54 9.23 15.53
C ASP A 887 -17.27 9.67 14.79
N THR A 888 -17.37 10.35 13.64
CA THR A 888 -16.20 10.74 12.86
C THR A 888 -15.69 12.15 13.12
N LEU A 889 -16.52 13.05 13.69
CA LEU A 889 -16.17 14.43 14.01
C LEU A 889 -16.03 14.61 15.52
N LEU A 890 -14.79 14.43 16.02
CA LEU A 890 -14.47 14.62 17.45
C LEU A 890 -14.06 16.06 17.69
N VAL A 891 -14.98 16.89 18.19
CA VAL A 891 -14.69 18.31 18.51
C VAL A 891 -14.52 18.48 20.03
N CYS A 892 -13.36 18.96 20.43
CA CYS A 892 -12.98 19.18 21.84
C CYS A 892 -12.64 20.66 22.12
N ARG A 893 -12.79 21.10 23.36
CA ARG A 893 -12.39 22.44 23.81
C ARG A 893 -11.04 22.39 24.51
N TYR A 894 -10.16 23.33 24.21
CA TYR A 894 -8.88 23.49 24.89
C TYR A 894 -9.06 24.25 26.21
N HIS A 895 -8.50 23.71 27.31
CA HIS A 895 -8.59 24.27 28.66
C HIS A 895 -7.27 24.85 29.18
N GLY A 896 -6.16 24.61 28.49
CA GLY A 896 -4.84 25.13 28.91
C GLY A 896 -4.42 24.64 30.29
N ASP A 897 -3.87 25.57 31.07
CA ASP A 897 -3.32 25.26 32.41
C ASP A 897 -4.37 24.79 33.44
N ASP A 898 -5.66 24.99 33.17
CA ASP A 898 -6.73 24.59 34.10
C ASP A 898 -7.04 23.08 34.03
N ALA A 899 -6.49 22.38 33.08
CA ALA A 899 -6.70 20.93 32.90
C ALA A 899 -5.38 20.10 32.85
N LEU A 900 -4.39 20.55 33.63
CA LEU A 900 -3.10 19.85 33.72
C LEU A 900 -3.24 18.56 34.52
N VAL A 901 -2.71 17.47 33.94
CA VAL A 901 -2.61 16.13 34.56
C VAL A 901 -1.24 15.52 34.29
N LEU A 902 -0.75 14.73 35.24
CA LEU A 902 0.42 13.90 35.05
C LEU A 902 0.01 12.47 34.67
N VAL A 903 0.57 11.94 33.59
CA VAL A 903 0.33 10.57 33.16
C VAL A 903 1.63 9.83 32.94
N GLU A 904 1.61 8.50 33.00
CA GLU A 904 2.75 7.70 32.55
C GLU A 904 2.97 7.90 31.04
N ALA A 905 4.20 7.97 30.57
CA ALA A 905 4.52 8.20 29.16
C ALA A 905 3.94 7.13 28.25
N GLN A 906 3.83 5.88 28.73
CA GLN A 906 3.21 4.75 28.00
C GLN A 906 1.68 4.84 27.87
N ALA A 907 1.03 5.76 28.58
CA ALA A 907 -0.39 6.07 28.38
C ALA A 907 -0.63 6.79 27.04
N ILE A 908 0.39 7.42 26.47
CA ILE A 908 0.33 8.09 25.16
C ILE A 908 0.33 7.02 24.06
N LYS A 909 -0.72 7.02 23.22
CA LYS A 909 -0.92 6.00 22.17
C LYS A 909 -0.51 6.49 20.78
N SER A 910 -0.80 7.74 20.45
CA SER A 910 -0.48 8.33 19.15
C SER A 910 -0.37 9.85 19.23
N VAL A 911 0.29 10.42 18.22
CA VAL A 911 0.27 11.87 17.98
C VAL A 911 -0.93 12.18 17.09
N VAL A 912 -1.68 13.24 17.41
CA VAL A 912 -2.87 13.67 16.67
C VAL A 912 -2.73 15.11 16.21
N ALA A 913 -3.47 15.48 15.16
CA ALA A 913 -3.63 16.87 14.76
C ALA A 913 -4.89 17.44 15.41
N MET A 914 -4.74 18.59 16.09
CA MET A 914 -5.85 19.38 16.65
C MET A 914 -6.06 20.59 15.75
N VAL A 915 -7.05 20.48 14.84
CA VAL A 915 -7.35 21.51 13.86
C VAL A 915 -8.44 22.44 14.37
N PRO A 916 -8.28 23.78 14.27
CA PRO A 916 -9.32 24.72 14.72
C PRO A 916 -10.66 24.42 14.06
N PHE A 917 -11.69 24.26 14.85
CA PHE A 917 -13.06 24.05 14.36
C PHE A 917 -13.74 25.39 14.15
N MET A 918 -14.00 25.71 12.88
CA MET A 918 -14.55 26.99 12.47
C MET A 918 -16.07 26.95 12.44
N GLU A 919 -16.71 27.63 13.39
CA GLU A 919 -18.17 27.74 13.51
C GLU A 919 -18.67 29.06 12.90
N LYS A 920 -19.87 29.00 12.34
CA LYS A 920 -20.62 30.18 11.93
C LYS A 920 -21.61 30.54 13.03
N PRO A 921 -21.36 31.58 13.86
CA PRO A 921 -22.31 31.99 14.90
C PRO A 921 -23.63 32.42 14.26
N GLU A 922 -24.75 32.20 14.96
CA GLU A 922 -26.06 32.69 14.53
C GLU A 922 -26.00 34.21 14.27
N GLY A 923 -26.47 34.63 13.09
CA GLY A 923 -26.46 36.03 12.65
C GLY A 923 -25.11 36.57 12.16
N SER A 924 -24.07 35.77 12.04
CA SER A 924 -22.75 36.19 11.54
C SER A 924 -22.44 35.52 10.20
N GLU A 925 -21.91 36.30 9.24
CA GLU A 925 -21.35 35.74 7.99
C GLU A 925 -19.96 35.15 8.14
N LEU A 926 -19.24 35.49 9.24
CA LEU A 926 -17.86 35.07 9.46
C LEU A 926 -17.81 33.86 10.39
N ARG A 927 -17.13 32.80 9.91
CA ARG A 927 -16.75 31.66 10.76
C ARG A 927 -15.67 32.09 11.77
N ARG A 928 -15.81 31.67 13.03
CA ARG A 928 -14.86 31.98 14.11
C ARG A 928 -14.44 30.73 14.85
N HIS A 929 -13.17 30.71 15.26
CA HIS A 929 -12.63 29.72 16.18
C HIS A 929 -12.84 30.18 17.64
N ASN A 930 -13.60 29.40 18.44
CA ASN A 930 -13.95 29.68 19.82
C ASN A 930 -13.21 28.77 20.84
N GLY A 931 -11.92 28.50 20.63
CA GLY A 931 -11.17 27.55 21.47
C GLY A 931 -11.60 26.10 21.30
N ARG A 932 -12.34 25.79 20.22
CA ARG A 932 -12.75 24.43 19.82
C ARG A 932 -11.87 23.92 18.71
N PHE A 933 -11.48 22.65 18.81
CA PHE A 933 -10.64 21.96 17.85
C PHE A 933 -11.25 20.62 17.48
N PHE A 934 -11.15 20.19 16.25
CA PHE A 934 -11.47 18.82 15.89
C PHE A 934 -10.20 17.98 15.73
N VAL A 935 -10.34 16.75 16.14
CA VAL A 935 -9.24 15.78 16.12
C VAL A 935 -9.11 15.17 14.73
N VAL A 936 -7.89 15.10 14.22
CA VAL A 936 -7.54 14.28 13.07
C VAL A 936 -6.51 13.25 13.52
N GLU A 937 -6.91 11.99 13.53
CA GLU A 937 -5.99 10.88 13.68
C GLU A 937 -5.39 10.54 12.30
N LYS A 938 -4.17 10.02 12.28
CA LYS A 938 -3.53 9.59 11.03
C LYS A 938 -4.27 8.37 10.47
N PRO A 939 -5.00 8.47 9.35
CA PRO A 939 -5.59 7.30 8.73
C PRO A 939 -4.50 6.33 8.31
N GLY A 940 -4.64 5.06 8.63
CA GLY A 940 -3.60 4.08 8.35
C GLY A 940 -2.30 4.39 9.07
N LEU A 941 -2.35 4.71 10.37
CA LEU A 941 -1.18 5.00 11.21
C LEU A 941 -0.08 3.95 11.04
N SER A 942 -0.47 2.70 10.87
CA SER A 942 0.40 1.57 10.60
C SER A 942 1.04 1.55 9.20
N LEU A 943 0.57 2.35 8.23
CA LEU A 943 1.24 2.49 6.93
C LEU A 943 2.61 3.17 7.05
N ALA A 944 2.83 3.97 8.09
CA ALA A 944 4.15 4.51 8.42
C ALA A 944 5.16 3.39 8.74
N GLU A 945 4.70 2.28 9.32
CA GLU A 945 5.52 1.10 9.57
C GLU A 945 5.73 0.26 8.30
N LEU A 946 4.88 0.37 7.29
CA LEU A 946 4.97 -0.35 6.02
C LEU A 946 6.06 0.20 5.05
N GLY A 947 7.15 0.74 5.58
CA GLY A 947 8.32 1.12 4.79
C GLY A 947 8.36 2.56 4.32
N MET A 948 7.45 3.42 4.77
CA MET A 948 7.72 4.86 4.75
C MET A 948 8.64 5.17 5.93
N GLU A 949 9.94 5.23 5.66
CA GLU A 949 10.91 5.75 6.62
C GLU A 949 10.46 7.17 7.02
N GLU A 950 9.78 7.29 8.14
CA GLU A 950 9.76 8.55 8.86
C GLU A 950 11.20 8.72 9.36
N GLY A 951 11.95 9.54 8.63
CA GLY A 951 13.28 9.90 9.10
C GLY A 951 13.13 10.37 10.54
N LEU A 952 13.84 9.74 11.46
CA LEU A 952 14.14 10.35 12.73
C LEU A 952 14.85 11.66 12.36
N GLU A 953 14.11 12.75 12.17
CA GLU A 953 14.72 14.08 12.01
C GLU A 953 15.50 14.36 13.29
N VAL A 954 16.83 14.19 13.15
CA VAL A 954 17.83 14.41 14.19
C VAL A 954 17.97 15.88 14.51
#